data_4a656a66d6fae89834954a500efa8b9d
#
_entry.id   4a656a66d6fae89834954a500efa8b9d
#
_cell.length_a   1.000
_cell.length_b   1.000
_cell.length_c   1.000
_cell.angle_alpha   90.00
_cell.angle_beta   90.00
_cell.angle_gamma   90.00
#
_symmetry.space_group_name_H-M   'P 1'
#
loop_
_entity.id
_entity.type
_entity.pdbx_description
1 polymer ?
#
loop_
_entity_poly.entity_id
_entity_poly.type
_entity_poly.pdbx_seq_one_letter_code
_entity_poly.pdbx_strand_id
1 'polypeptide(L)'
;MLFNRLVAFVAVTFIFSSLLLAQQLPREQWGAPVVSVSHADGKWTIAGKKNKVVLDEVDLALKVQADAANWTMSPSTAKDMLVKSKGEEFYLRLADAKKIAIVPYDAGFKTGVKITLGGWRNSGSRHKGEELDLTLFLIICLEGRDEELVFDMAADEREATLRQLDWPTALDASEVNYTVLSNGRGNILPRNWPKEFYPIRGTTPEGKLVATDTSVVQSNVIESWSMSWWGFQKGKSAMMVIVETPDDAAYQFNHPAGGPTVIGPRWRASLGRFGYPRSARMCFFTDGNYVDMAKRYRRHVMDTGQFVSLNEKIARTPIVKALIGTPQTRVSILRNMRPESDRYDTKDPSKNYSLTTFDERARQLRDLKARGVNRVLVFISGWPHLGYDRQHPDSLPPPEKAGGWEGMKRLVDTCRELGYPYILHDQYRDYYVDAPSYDRQFAIHEEDSASQPKAFPGTRFGETKEGEIPFMSHWDGGKQTFLNARFMLGHLLKNYQLFFDHGIKPQGIYIDVVGYVPPDEDFNPEHPTTRTEAMRRQAAMLNWSRHNLGLVATEAGADWTIPYVDSVNQSGGTGKVIPVPLYNLVYHDAVIISYGARDQRSLLMGLLGGGVPEMPAMQNAVDEKTMELIRQMAALHERVGLLEMTKHEFLDNNYRKERTTFADGTTVTVDWDSNTFKIEPELKTSK
;
A
#
# COMPACT_ATOMS: atom_id res chain seq x y z
N MET A 1 44.18 -32.51 -61.61
CA MET A 1 42.74 -32.50 -61.34
C MET A 1 42.32 -32.12 -59.89
N LEU A 2 43.21 -31.44 -59.13
CA LEU A 2 42.91 -31.09 -57.73
C LEU A 2 42.84 -29.57 -57.51
N PHE A 3 43.10 -28.75 -58.49
CA PHE A 3 43.16 -27.29 -58.36
C PHE A 3 41.79 -26.59 -58.66
N ASN A 4 40.88 -27.25 -59.37
CA ASN A 4 39.57 -26.66 -59.75
C ASN A 4 38.44 -26.95 -58.76
N ARG A 5 38.65 -27.72 -57.68
CA ARG A 5 37.65 -27.95 -56.64
C ARG A 5 37.72 -27.02 -55.43
N LEU A 6 38.85 -26.30 -55.27
CA LEU A 6 39.05 -25.40 -54.15
C LEU A 6 38.51 -24.00 -54.38
N VAL A 7 38.38 -23.58 -55.65
CA VAL A 7 37.86 -22.26 -56.02
C VAL A 7 36.31 -22.20 -55.98
N ALA A 8 35.64 -23.32 -56.24
CA ALA A 8 34.19 -23.41 -56.17
C ALA A 8 33.64 -23.41 -54.71
N PHE A 9 34.42 -23.86 -53.74
CA PHE A 9 33.97 -23.89 -52.32
C PHE A 9 34.13 -22.55 -51.61
N VAL A 10 35.08 -21.69 -52.01
CA VAL A 10 35.28 -20.36 -51.44
C VAL A 10 34.28 -19.35 -52.00
N ALA A 11 33.80 -19.51 -53.24
CA ALA A 11 32.82 -18.61 -53.80
C ALA A 11 31.37 -18.83 -53.27
N VAL A 12 31.05 -20.05 -52.83
CA VAL A 12 29.70 -20.35 -52.25
C VAL A 12 29.61 -19.92 -50.79
N THR A 13 30.76 -19.89 -50.05
CA THR A 13 30.79 -19.45 -48.65
C THR A 13 30.70 -17.90 -48.51
N PHE A 14 31.09 -17.15 -49.54
CA PHE A 14 31.00 -15.69 -49.55
C PHE A 14 29.60 -15.14 -49.97
N ILE A 15 28.76 -15.94 -50.64
CA ILE A 15 27.40 -15.51 -51.04
C ILE A 15 26.38 -15.79 -49.95
N PHE A 16 26.65 -16.65 -48.98
CA PHE A 16 25.75 -16.84 -47.82
C PHE A 16 26.04 -15.97 -46.59
N SER A 17 27.17 -15.23 -46.60
CA SER A 17 27.50 -14.32 -45.48
C SER A 17 26.89 -12.89 -45.63
N SER A 18 26.23 -12.59 -46.75
CA SER A 18 25.70 -11.26 -47.02
C SER A 18 24.17 -11.14 -46.93
N LEU A 19 23.48 -12.15 -46.39
CA LEU A 19 22.00 -12.16 -46.32
C LEU A 19 21.42 -12.41 -44.93
N LEU A 20 22.22 -12.23 -43.87
CA LEU A 20 21.72 -12.09 -42.51
C LEU A 20 21.98 -10.66 -42.01
N LEU A 21 21.57 -9.65 -42.74
CA LEU A 21 21.09 -8.43 -42.15
C LEU A 21 19.84 -8.84 -41.39
N ALA A 22 19.97 -9.05 -40.10
CA ALA A 22 18.80 -9.17 -39.22
C ALA A 22 17.89 -7.99 -39.56
N GLN A 23 16.76 -8.26 -40.19
CA GLN A 23 15.75 -7.25 -40.43
C GLN A 23 15.36 -6.74 -39.04
N GLN A 24 15.83 -5.54 -38.71
CA GLN A 24 15.39 -4.91 -37.46
C GLN A 24 13.86 -4.76 -37.57
N LEU A 25 13.17 -5.46 -36.71
CA LEU A 25 11.72 -5.31 -36.61
C LEU A 25 11.38 -3.84 -36.34
N PRO A 26 10.37 -3.29 -36.99
CA PRO A 26 9.87 -1.95 -36.68
C PRO A 26 9.61 -1.79 -35.18
N ARG A 27 9.92 -0.64 -34.61
CA ARG A 27 9.80 -0.37 -33.17
C ARG A 27 8.41 -0.74 -32.61
N GLU A 28 7.36 -0.45 -33.36
CA GLU A 28 5.98 -0.76 -32.97
C GLU A 28 5.71 -2.27 -32.81
N GLN A 29 6.43 -3.12 -33.53
CA GLN A 29 6.25 -4.58 -33.40
C GLN A 29 6.76 -5.13 -32.07
N TRP A 30 7.77 -4.49 -31.48
CA TRP A 30 8.26 -4.86 -30.16
C TRP A 30 7.80 -3.90 -29.05
N GLY A 31 6.76 -3.09 -29.34
CA GLY A 31 6.06 -2.34 -28.32
C GLY A 31 6.65 -0.96 -27.96
N ALA A 32 7.68 -0.52 -28.70
CA ALA A 32 8.23 0.83 -28.51
C ALA A 32 7.45 1.86 -29.34
N PRO A 33 7.23 3.07 -28.84
CA PRO A 33 6.54 4.12 -29.60
C PRO A 33 7.47 4.73 -30.68
N VAL A 34 6.87 5.26 -31.74
CA VAL A 34 7.55 6.12 -32.69
C VAL A 34 7.38 7.56 -32.24
N VAL A 35 8.43 8.13 -31.69
CA VAL A 35 8.44 9.46 -31.07
C VAL A 35 9.47 10.34 -31.76
N SER A 36 9.07 11.57 -32.08
CA SER A 36 9.96 12.63 -32.52
C SER A 36 10.27 13.58 -31.35
N VAL A 37 11.54 14.05 -31.29
CA VAL A 37 11.98 15.05 -30.32
C VAL A 37 12.51 16.27 -31.10
N SER A 38 12.00 17.46 -30.78
CA SER A 38 12.43 18.70 -31.41
C SER A 38 12.58 19.83 -30.38
N HIS A 39 13.41 20.81 -30.68
CA HIS A 39 13.62 22.00 -29.87
C HIS A 39 13.44 23.26 -30.72
N ALA A 40 12.57 24.16 -30.27
CA ALA A 40 12.36 25.46 -30.89
C ALA A 40 11.81 26.46 -29.85
N ASP A 41 12.20 27.72 -29.94
CA ASP A 41 11.72 28.85 -29.13
C ASP A 41 11.75 28.54 -27.60
N GLY A 42 12.84 27.95 -27.13
CA GLY A 42 13.01 27.60 -25.71
C GLY A 42 12.12 26.47 -25.24
N LYS A 43 11.56 25.65 -26.15
CA LYS A 43 10.66 24.54 -25.82
C LYS A 43 11.11 23.26 -26.47
N TRP A 44 11.10 22.21 -25.67
CA TRP A 44 11.30 20.83 -26.13
C TRP A 44 9.96 20.18 -26.37
N THR A 45 9.77 19.61 -27.54
CA THR A 45 8.56 18.88 -27.92
C THR A 45 8.89 17.41 -28.10
N ILE A 46 8.19 16.54 -27.38
CA ILE A 46 8.23 15.08 -27.48
C ILE A 46 6.88 14.66 -28.07
N ALA A 47 6.84 14.20 -29.31
CA ALA A 47 5.60 13.92 -30.04
C ALA A 47 5.54 12.47 -30.49
N GLY A 48 4.62 11.73 -29.91
CA GLY A 48 4.15 10.42 -30.37
C GLY A 48 2.96 10.54 -31.33
N LYS A 49 2.29 9.43 -31.58
CA LYS A 49 1.05 9.37 -32.37
C LYS A 49 -0.19 9.74 -31.55
N LYS A 50 -0.20 9.38 -30.26
CA LYS A 50 -1.31 9.61 -29.33
C LYS A 50 -1.07 10.83 -28.45
N ASN A 51 0.16 10.98 -27.94
CA ASN A 51 0.49 11.97 -26.91
C ASN A 51 1.60 12.90 -27.38
N LYS A 52 1.46 14.19 -27.02
CA LYS A 52 2.45 15.23 -27.27
C LYS A 52 2.77 15.93 -25.96
N VAL A 53 4.05 16.01 -25.62
CA VAL A 53 4.56 16.69 -24.42
C VAL A 53 5.38 17.89 -24.85
N VAL A 54 5.16 19.03 -24.20
CA VAL A 54 5.94 20.25 -24.38
C VAL A 54 6.54 20.64 -23.02
N LEU A 55 7.86 20.67 -22.97
CA LEU A 55 8.65 21.14 -21.82
C LEU A 55 9.17 22.55 -22.11
N ASP A 56 8.91 23.48 -21.22
CA ASP A 56 9.52 24.80 -21.22
C ASP A 56 10.90 24.71 -20.54
N GLU A 57 11.98 25.14 -21.23
CA GLU A 57 13.34 25.02 -20.69
C GLU A 57 13.68 26.05 -19.62
N VAL A 58 12.88 27.12 -19.50
CA VAL A 58 13.16 28.23 -18.57
C VAL A 58 12.65 27.92 -17.17
N ASP A 59 11.44 27.40 -17.08
CA ASP A 59 10.76 27.17 -15.79
C ASP A 59 10.39 25.70 -15.54
N LEU A 60 10.74 24.80 -16.47
CA LEU A 60 10.48 23.37 -16.43
C LEU A 60 8.98 23.00 -16.37
N ALA A 61 8.09 23.92 -16.78
CA ALA A 61 6.67 23.64 -16.92
C ALA A 61 6.42 22.60 -18.02
N LEU A 62 5.45 21.73 -17.79
CA LEU A 62 5.07 20.69 -18.73
C LEU A 62 3.62 20.84 -19.17
N LYS A 63 3.39 20.68 -20.48
CA LYS A 63 2.05 20.55 -21.05
C LYS A 63 1.97 19.25 -21.81
N VAL A 64 0.94 18.46 -21.53
CA VAL A 64 0.65 17.20 -22.20
C VAL A 64 -0.67 17.34 -22.95
N GLN A 65 -0.63 17.15 -24.24
CA GLN A 65 -1.82 16.98 -25.08
C GLN A 65 -2.01 15.48 -25.29
N ALA A 66 -3.05 14.94 -24.70
CA ALA A 66 -3.46 13.54 -24.83
C ALA A 66 -4.84 13.51 -25.47
N ASP A 67 -4.91 13.16 -26.75
CA ASP A 67 -6.11 13.25 -27.58
C ASP A 67 -6.86 14.59 -27.43
N ALA A 68 -8.07 14.57 -26.83
CA ALA A 68 -8.93 15.74 -26.68
C ALA A 68 -8.63 16.56 -25.40
N ALA A 69 -7.77 16.09 -24.53
CA ALA A 69 -7.51 16.72 -23.24
C ALA A 69 -6.09 17.30 -23.15
N ASN A 70 -6.02 18.49 -22.55
CA ASN A 70 -4.73 19.10 -22.19
C ASN A 70 -4.55 18.99 -20.67
N TRP A 71 -3.34 18.55 -20.27
CA TRP A 71 -2.91 18.43 -18.88
C TRP A 71 -1.69 19.32 -18.66
N THR A 72 -1.74 20.20 -17.68
CA THR A 72 -0.66 21.15 -17.42
C THR A 72 -0.11 20.90 -16.02
N MET A 73 1.21 20.76 -15.92
CA MET A 73 1.94 20.74 -14.66
C MET A 73 2.52 22.11 -14.38
N SER A 74 2.50 22.49 -13.12
CA SER A 74 2.95 23.80 -12.66
C SER A 74 4.43 24.01 -12.95
N PRO A 75 4.88 25.26 -13.16
CA PRO A 75 6.30 25.59 -13.24
C PRO A 75 7.06 25.22 -11.96
N SER A 76 8.38 25.13 -12.10
CA SER A 76 9.33 25.00 -10.99
C SER A 76 9.11 26.08 -9.92
N THR A 77 9.14 25.68 -8.65
CA THR A 77 8.84 26.52 -7.48
C THR A 77 10.03 26.63 -6.53
N ALA A 78 10.00 27.59 -5.61
CA ALA A 78 11.06 27.77 -4.63
C ALA A 78 11.23 26.58 -3.66
N LYS A 79 10.32 25.60 -3.68
CA LYS A 79 10.31 24.42 -2.80
C LYS A 79 10.33 23.10 -3.55
N ASP A 80 10.88 23.07 -4.77
CA ASP A 80 10.94 21.84 -5.56
C ASP A 80 11.80 20.76 -4.91
N MET A 81 12.87 21.17 -4.22
CA MET A 81 13.74 20.20 -3.53
C MET A 81 14.26 20.76 -2.19
N LEU A 82 14.43 19.86 -1.23
CA LEU A 82 15.12 20.10 0.03
C LEU A 82 16.52 19.50 -0.05
N VAL A 83 17.54 20.29 0.22
CA VAL A 83 18.95 19.87 0.17
C VAL A 83 19.59 20.06 1.54
N LYS A 84 20.43 19.11 1.94
CA LYS A 84 21.32 19.23 3.12
C LYS A 84 22.75 19.39 2.65
N SER A 85 23.44 20.42 3.13
CA SER A 85 24.86 20.66 2.89
C SER A 85 25.48 21.33 4.11
N LYS A 86 26.66 20.85 4.52
CA LYS A 86 27.44 21.40 5.64
C LYS A 86 26.62 21.58 6.93
N GLY A 87 25.69 20.62 7.19
CA GLY A 87 24.85 20.61 8.40
C GLY A 87 23.66 21.57 8.38
N GLU A 88 23.36 22.22 7.26
CA GLU A 88 22.18 23.05 7.08
C GLU A 88 21.25 22.42 6.03
N GLU A 89 19.93 22.58 6.22
CA GLU A 89 18.91 22.18 5.25
C GLU A 89 18.17 23.41 4.74
N PHE A 90 17.96 23.47 3.42
CA PHE A 90 17.30 24.57 2.75
C PHE A 90 16.61 24.11 1.47
N TYR A 91 15.57 24.86 1.09
CA TYR A 91 14.86 24.61 -0.16
C TYR A 91 15.52 25.30 -1.33
N LEU A 92 15.42 24.66 -2.50
CA LEU A 92 15.88 25.18 -3.77
C LEU A 92 14.83 24.97 -4.87
N ARG A 93 14.87 25.85 -5.86
CA ARG A 93 14.13 25.77 -7.09
C ARG A 93 14.94 24.98 -8.13
N LEU A 94 14.34 24.03 -8.84
CA LEU A 94 15.03 23.28 -9.91
C LEU A 94 15.52 24.21 -11.02
N ALA A 95 14.68 25.14 -11.47
CA ALA A 95 15.02 26.10 -12.55
C ALA A 95 16.10 27.13 -12.17
N ASP A 96 16.54 27.21 -10.91
CA ASP A 96 17.65 28.05 -10.49
C ASP A 96 19.02 27.40 -10.72
N ALA A 97 19.09 26.21 -11.28
CA ALA A 97 20.33 25.56 -11.69
C ALA A 97 21.10 26.47 -12.68
N LYS A 98 22.40 26.64 -12.44
CA LYS A 98 23.27 27.45 -13.31
C LYS A 98 23.86 26.63 -14.47
N LYS A 99 23.79 25.31 -14.35
CA LYS A 99 24.25 24.38 -15.37
C LYS A 99 23.01 23.54 -15.76
N ILE A 100 22.40 23.88 -16.90
CA ILE A 100 21.23 23.16 -17.44
C ILE A 100 21.62 22.62 -18.80
N ALA A 101 21.47 21.32 -19.01
CA ALA A 101 21.62 20.67 -20.30
C ALA A 101 20.41 19.78 -20.57
N ILE A 102 19.75 20.04 -21.70
CA ILE A 102 18.61 19.20 -22.13
C ILE A 102 19.01 18.61 -23.49
N VAL A 103 18.92 17.29 -23.59
CA VAL A 103 19.30 16.56 -24.81
C VAL A 103 18.24 15.51 -25.16
N PRO A 104 18.08 15.16 -26.44
CA PRO A 104 17.26 14.02 -26.82
C PRO A 104 17.75 12.74 -26.13
N TYR A 105 16.80 11.89 -25.71
CA TYR A 105 17.07 10.62 -25.07
C TYR A 105 16.26 9.49 -25.72
N ASP A 106 16.94 8.41 -26.07
CA ASP A 106 16.35 7.21 -26.64
C ASP A 106 17.01 5.96 -26.02
N ALA A 107 16.21 5.20 -25.25
CA ALA A 107 16.62 3.94 -24.66
C ALA A 107 16.12 2.72 -25.45
N GLY A 108 15.61 2.91 -26.67
CA GLY A 108 14.99 1.86 -27.49
C GLY A 108 13.52 1.64 -27.17
N PHE A 109 13.15 1.45 -25.92
CA PHE A 109 11.75 1.25 -25.48
C PHE A 109 11.01 2.55 -25.17
N LYS A 110 11.74 3.59 -24.79
CA LYS A 110 11.20 4.92 -24.47
C LYS A 110 12.06 6.00 -25.10
N THR A 111 11.41 7.07 -25.56
CA THR A 111 12.04 8.19 -26.24
C THR A 111 11.52 9.53 -25.72
N GLY A 112 12.41 10.48 -25.54
CA GLY A 112 12.09 11.82 -25.04
C GLY A 112 13.32 12.67 -24.80
N VAL A 113 13.43 13.28 -23.63
CA VAL A 113 14.56 14.14 -23.26
C VAL A 113 15.17 13.75 -21.92
N LYS A 114 16.47 13.98 -21.78
CA LYS A 114 17.22 13.93 -20.52
C LYS A 114 17.65 15.36 -20.17
N ILE A 115 17.34 15.76 -18.94
CA ILE A 115 17.67 17.03 -18.33
C ILE A 115 18.77 16.78 -17.29
N THR A 116 19.88 17.50 -17.38
CA THR A 116 20.94 17.51 -16.37
C THR A 116 20.99 18.88 -15.72
N LEU A 117 20.83 18.93 -14.42
CA LEU A 117 20.76 20.15 -13.62
C LEU A 117 21.87 20.15 -12.58
N GLY A 118 22.55 21.29 -12.42
CA GLY A 118 23.59 21.47 -11.42
C GLY A 118 23.98 22.93 -11.20
N GLY A 119 24.98 23.16 -10.36
CA GLY A 119 25.54 24.50 -10.12
C GLY A 119 24.61 25.42 -9.30
N TRP A 120 23.72 24.85 -8.50
CA TRP A 120 22.95 25.64 -7.53
C TRP A 120 23.84 26.26 -6.48
N ARG A 121 23.37 27.34 -5.90
CA ARG A 121 24.04 28.04 -4.82
C ARG A 121 23.37 27.72 -3.49
N ASN A 122 24.20 27.50 -2.49
CA ASN A 122 23.73 27.31 -1.10
C ASN A 122 22.90 28.51 -0.66
N SER A 123 21.67 28.30 -0.25
CA SER A 123 20.75 29.33 0.25
C SER A 123 20.68 29.36 1.81
N GLY A 124 21.38 28.47 2.47
CA GLY A 124 21.50 28.44 3.94
C GLY A 124 22.22 29.68 4.51
N SER A 125 22.17 29.84 5.82
CA SER A 125 22.65 31.06 6.49
C SER A 125 24.18 31.15 6.58
N ARG A 126 24.87 30.02 6.78
CA ARG A 126 26.31 29.98 7.08
C ARG A 126 27.19 29.93 5.82
N HIS A 127 26.72 29.26 4.78
CA HIS A 127 27.49 29.01 3.55
C HIS A 127 26.83 29.60 2.30
N LYS A 128 26.07 30.69 2.49
CA LYS A 128 25.30 31.33 1.43
C LYS A 128 26.16 31.68 0.22
N GLY A 129 25.72 31.26 -0.95
CA GLY A 129 26.36 31.57 -2.23
C GLY A 129 27.43 30.59 -2.69
N GLU A 130 27.86 29.63 -1.84
CA GLU A 130 28.76 28.56 -2.27
C GLU A 130 28.08 27.63 -3.29
N GLU A 131 28.82 27.16 -4.29
CA GLU A 131 28.28 26.18 -5.25
C GLU A 131 28.12 24.82 -4.61
N LEU A 132 26.97 24.18 -4.86
CA LEU A 132 26.67 22.85 -4.32
C LEU A 132 27.23 21.76 -5.24
N ASP A 133 27.87 20.77 -4.64
CA ASP A 133 28.32 19.56 -5.32
C ASP A 133 27.17 18.53 -5.40
N LEU A 134 26.17 18.87 -6.23
CA LEU A 134 24.96 18.11 -6.47
C LEU A 134 24.58 18.22 -7.95
N THR A 135 24.31 17.07 -8.59
CA THR A 135 23.78 17.01 -9.95
C THR A 135 22.51 16.16 -9.97
N LEU A 136 21.45 16.66 -10.59
CA LEU A 136 20.22 15.91 -10.83
C LEU A 136 20.12 15.53 -12.31
N PHE A 137 19.60 14.33 -12.53
CA PHE A 137 19.23 13.79 -13.83
C PHE A 137 17.73 13.53 -13.84
N LEU A 138 17.03 14.24 -14.72
CA LEU A 138 15.58 14.07 -14.91
C LEU A 138 15.35 13.57 -16.34
N ILE A 139 14.51 12.56 -16.50
CA ILE A 139 14.19 12.00 -17.82
C ILE A 139 12.67 12.08 -18.00
N ILE A 140 12.25 12.54 -19.18
CA ILE A 140 10.85 12.64 -19.59
C ILE A 140 10.72 11.91 -20.92
N CYS A 141 9.97 10.82 -20.97
CA CYS A 141 9.85 9.99 -22.17
C CYS A 141 8.40 9.52 -22.39
N LEU A 142 8.06 9.29 -23.65
CA LEU A 142 6.92 8.45 -24.01
C LEU A 142 7.37 7.01 -24.15
N GLU A 143 6.62 6.06 -23.55
CA GLU A 143 6.94 4.65 -23.49
C GLU A 143 5.73 3.79 -23.83
N GLY A 144 6.00 2.63 -24.45
CA GLY A 144 5.01 1.61 -24.72
C GLY A 144 4.03 1.97 -25.84
N ARG A 145 3.12 1.03 -26.15
CA ARG A 145 2.11 1.18 -27.22
C ARG A 145 1.08 2.28 -26.93
N ASP A 146 0.87 2.56 -25.64
CA ASP A 146 -0.08 3.59 -25.21
C ASP A 146 0.57 4.96 -25.04
N GLU A 147 1.88 5.05 -25.34
CA GLU A 147 2.67 6.30 -25.23
C GLU A 147 2.50 6.95 -23.87
N GLU A 148 2.60 6.13 -22.80
CA GLU A 148 2.51 6.61 -21.44
C GLU A 148 3.72 7.52 -21.14
N LEU A 149 3.50 8.56 -20.37
CA LEU A 149 4.55 9.54 -20.04
C LEU A 149 5.29 9.07 -18.78
N VAL A 150 6.56 8.73 -18.94
CA VAL A 150 7.42 8.23 -17.85
C VAL A 150 8.38 9.32 -17.41
N PHE A 151 8.53 9.42 -16.10
CA PHE A 151 9.47 10.29 -15.42
C PHE A 151 10.47 9.44 -14.63
N ASP A 152 11.76 9.58 -14.92
CA ASP A 152 12.80 9.02 -14.07
C ASP A 152 13.66 10.15 -13.51
N MET A 153 14.14 9.97 -12.29
CA MET A 153 14.99 10.93 -11.61
C MET A 153 16.08 10.24 -10.81
N ALA A 154 17.28 10.76 -10.89
CA ALA A 154 18.44 10.30 -10.15
C ALA A 154 19.31 11.50 -9.73
N ALA A 155 20.12 11.32 -8.69
CA ALA A 155 21.04 12.33 -8.19
C ALA A 155 22.47 11.77 -8.12
N ASP A 156 23.45 12.60 -8.50
CA ASP A 156 24.85 12.43 -8.11
C ASP A 156 25.09 13.34 -6.90
N GLU A 157 25.26 12.74 -5.74
CA GLU A 157 25.32 13.37 -4.44
C GLU A 157 26.71 13.17 -3.82
N ARG A 158 27.36 14.26 -3.44
CA ARG A 158 28.64 14.15 -2.74
C ARG A 158 28.56 14.76 -1.35
N GLU A 159 28.96 16.02 -1.19
CA GLU A 159 28.82 16.73 0.08
C GLU A 159 27.37 17.22 0.28
N ALA A 160 26.76 17.75 -0.78
CA ALA A 160 25.35 18.10 -0.76
C ALA A 160 24.47 16.89 -1.05
N THR A 161 23.45 16.64 -0.22
CA THR A 161 22.52 15.51 -0.36
C THR A 161 21.09 15.99 -0.57
N LEU A 162 20.37 15.29 -1.45
CA LEU A 162 18.97 15.56 -1.77
C LEU A 162 18.07 14.86 -0.76
N ARG A 163 17.41 15.64 0.09
CA ARG A 163 16.56 15.14 1.17
C ARG A 163 15.13 14.90 0.70
N GLN A 164 14.68 15.72 -0.25
CA GLN A 164 13.34 15.66 -0.82
C GLN A 164 13.37 16.23 -2.23
N LEU A 165 12.54 15.67 -3.12
CA LEU A 165 12.29 16.17 -4.46
C LEU A 165 10.79 16.12 -4.76
N ASP A 166 10.19 17.27 -5.12
CA ASP A 166 8.80 17.42 -5.51
C ASP A 166 8.72 17.58 -7.03
N TRP A 167 8.99 16.50 -7.76
CA TRP A 167 8.96 16.48 -9.22
C TRP A 167 8.54 15.10 -9.74
N PRO A 168 7.74 14.99 -10.84
CA PRO A 168 7.10 16.08 -11.58
C PRO A 168 6.16 16.89 -10.68
N THR A 169 6.01 18.17 -10.97
CA THR A 169 5.18 19.06 -10.18
C THR A 169 3.71 18.67 -10.24
N ALA A 170 2.92 19.14 -9.28
CA ALA A 170 1.49 18.89 -9.24
C ALA A 170 0.78 19.37 -10.50
N LEU A 171 -0.26 18.65 -10.92
CA LEU A 171 -1.09 19.01 -12.05
C LEU A 171 -2.04 20.15 -11.71
N ASP A 172 -2.33 21.02 -12.69
CA ASP A 172 -3.42 21.99 -12.58
C ASP A 172 -4.77 21.27 -12.66
N ALA A 173 -5.44 21.20 -11.52
CA ALA A 173 -6.74 20.55 -11.36
C ALA A 173 -7.93 21.51 -11.45
N SER A 174 -7.75 22.73 -11.95
CA SER A 174 -8.83 23.75 -11.99
C SER A 174 -10.03 23.35 -12.85
N GLU A 175 -9.81 22.52 -13.88
CA GLU A 175 -10.85 22.01 -14.78
C GLU A 175 -11.20 20.52 -14.55
N VAL A 176 -10.65 19.91 -13.50
CA VAL A 176 -10.92 18.51 -13.13
C VAL A 176 -12.32 18.38 -12.53
N ASN A 177 -13.05 17.35 -12.90
CA ASN A 177 -14.35 17.04 -12.30
C ASN A 177 -14.18 16.46 -10.89
N TYR A 178 -13.31 15.46 -10.75
CA TYR A 178 -12.94 14.86 -9.47
C TYR A 178 -11.53 14.26 -9.50
N THR A 179 -10.95 14.18 -8.33
CA THR A 179 -9.69 13.47 -8.07
C THR A 179 -10.00 12.07 -7.55
N VAL A 180 -9.27 11.06 -8.04
CA VAL A 180 -9.34 9.67 -7.59
C VAL A 180 -8.21 9.42 -6.61
N LEU A 181 -8.55 8.91 -5.44
CA LEU A 181 -7.62 8.68 -4.34
C LEU A 181 -7.64 7.19 -3.95
N SER A 182 -6.52 6.49 -4.06
CA SER A 182 -6.41 5.07 -3.76
C SER A 182 -6.16 4.76 -2.27
N ASN A 183 -6.47 5.70 -1.38
CA ASN A 183 -6.36 5.50 0.05
C ASN A 183 -7.46 4.58 0.62
N GLY A 184 -7.08 3.68 1.52
CA GLY A 184 -8.00 2.67 2.04
C GLY A 184 -8.57 1.81 0.91
N ARG A 185 -9.90 1.77 0.79
CA ARG A 185 -10.57 1.07 -0.32
C ARG A 185 -10.70 1.90 -1.60
N GLY A 186 -10.46 3.20 -1.51
CA GLY A 186 -10.58 4.16 -2.59
C GLY A 186 -11.68 5.20 -2.40
N ASN A 187 -11.44 6.39 -2.92
CA ASN A 187 -12.36 7.51 -2.85
C ASN A 187 -12.32 8.33 -4.14
N ILE A 188 -13.43 8.98 -4.47
CA ILE A 188 -13.45 10.10 -5.41
C ILE A 188 -13.75 11.39 -4.65
N LEU A 189 -12.99 12.44 -4.97
CA LEU A 189 -13.07 13.74 -4.35
C LEU A 189 -13.46 14.77 -5.42
N PRO A 190 -14.74 15.20 -5.48
CA PRO A 190 -15.17 16.23 -6.41
C PRO A 190 -14.36 17.52 -6.24
N ARG A 191 -14.04 18.18 -7.37
CA ARG A 191 -13.24 19.42 -7.37
C ARG A 191 -13.78 20.47 -6.39
N ASN A 192 -15.08 20.64 -6.39
CA ASN A 192 -15.79 21.64 -5.55
C ASN A 192 -16.28 21.07 -4.22
N TRP A 193 -15.66 20.05 -3.68
CA TRP A 193 -16.04 19.48 -2.39
C TRP A 193 -16.09 20.59 -1.32
N PRO A 194 -17.20 20.73 -0.59
CA PRO A 194 -17.43 21.94 0.21
C PRO A 194 -16.63 22.01 1.52
N LYS A 195 -15.95 20.92 1.88
CA LYS A 195 -15.15 20.81 3.10
C LYS A 195 -13.70 20.56 2.75
N GLU A 196 -12.84 21.13 3.55
CA GLU A 196 -11.43 20.78 3.55
C GLU A 196 -11.25 19.26 3.76
N PHE A 197 -10.38 18.64 2.98
CA PHE A 197 -10.13 17.20 3.06
C PHE A 197 -8.64 16.92 3.13
N TYR A 198 -8.28 16.05 4.06
CA TYR A 198 -6.94 15.50 4.22
C TYR A 198 -7.05 13.98 4.36
N PRO A 199 -6.36 13.20 3.52
CA PRO A 199 -6.32 11.74 3.65
C PRO A 199 -5.76 11.31 5.00
N ILE A 200 -4.74 12.04 5.49
CA ILE A 200 -4.08 11.80 6.78
C ILE A 200 -4.26 13.02 7.67
N ARG A 201 -4.40 12.75 8.95
CA ARG A 201 -4.44 13.75 10.01
C ARG A 201 -3.45 13.39 11.09
N GLY A 202 -2.71 14.40 11.55
CA GLY A 202 -1.94 14.32 12.77
C GLY A 202 -2.81 14.56 14.01
N THR A 203 -2.28 14.23 15.19
CA THR A 203 -2.84 14.61 16.48
C THR A 203 -1.87 15.49 17.23
N THR A 204 -2.40 16.46 17.98
CA THR A 204 -1.56 17.19 18.97
C THR A 204 -1.18 16.26 20.13
N PRO A 205 -0.19 16.62 20.96
CA PRO A 205 0.13 15.87 22.17
C PRO A 205 -1.08 15.63 23.09
N GLU A 206 -2.08 16.52 23.04
CA GLU A 206 -3.31 16.41 23.82
C GLU A 206 -4.38 15.53 23.12
N GLY A 207 -4.03 14.86 22.02
CA GLY A 207 -4.92 13.95 21.30
C GLY A 207 -5.95 14.63 20.39
N LYS A 208 -5.86 15.94 20.14
CA LYS A 208 -6.76 16.65 19.24
C LYS A 208 -6.35 16.38 17.78
N LEU A 209 -7.26 15.91 16.94
CA LEU A 209 -7.05 15.79 15.51
C LEU A 209 -6.79 17.15 14.87
N VAL A 210 -5.66 17.33 14.24
CA VAL A 210 -5.29 18.53 13.50
C VAL A 210 -4.83 18.14 12.11
N ALA A 211 -5.01 19.01 11.13
CA ALA A 211 -4.24 18.96 9.91
C ALA A 211 -2.77 19.21 10.31
N THR A 212 -1.87 18.32 9.92
CA THR A 212 -0.43 18.47 10.24
C THR A 212 0.20 19.67 9.57
N ASP A 213 -0.38 20.08 8.44
CA ASP A 213 -0.11 21.34 7.75
C ASP A 213 -1.39 21.75 7.02
N THR A 214 -1.71 23.04 7.00
CA THR A 214 -2.87 23.57 6.31
C THR A 214 -2.69 23.62 4.79
N SER A 215 -1.46 23.58 4.30
CA SER A 215 -1.14 23.74 2.88
C SER A 215 -0.62 22.46 2.21
N VAL A 216 0.06 21.57 2.94
CA VAL A 216 0.69 20.36 2.39
C VAL A 216 0.62 19.24 3.41
N VAL A 217 -0.09 18.17 3.07
CA VAL A 217 -0.07 16.94 3.86
C VAL A 217 0.99 16.03 3.27
N GLN A 218 2.02 15.75 4.06
CA GLN A 218 3.05 14.78 3.71
C GLN A 218 2.60 13.40 4.12
N SER A 219 2.64 12.46 3.21
CA SER A 219 2.33 11.07 3.49
C SER A 219 3.18 10.13 2.67
N ASN A 220 3.53 9.01 3.25
CA ASN A 220 4.10 7.91 2.50
C ASN A 220 3.01 7.26 1.66
N VAL A 221 3.26 7.01 0.38
CA VAL A 221 2.27 6.41 -0.53
C VAL A 221 1.86 5.01 -0.07
N ILE A 222 2.77 4.24 0.51
CA ILE A 222 2.48 2.89 1.03
C ILE A 222 1.61 2.96 2.29
N GLU A 223 1.83 3.93 3.14
CA GLU A 223 1.18 4.02 4.44
C GLU A 223 -0.27 4.47 4.39
N SER A 224 -0.54 5.63 3.79
CA SER A 224 -1.90 6.16 3.72
C SER A 224 -2.71 5.57 2.60
N TRP A 225 -2.05 5.03 1.61
CA TRP A 225 -2.63 4.55 0.40
C TRP A 225 -2.37 3.07 0.28
N SER A 226 -3.41 2.31 0.13
CA SER A 226 -3.29 0.85 -0.06
C SER A 226 -2.61 0.48 -1.38
N MET A 227 -2.61 1.41 -2.35
CA MET A 227 -2.04 1.25 -3.70
C MET A 227 -1.31 2.53 -4.12
N SER A 228 -0.23 2.41 -4.87
CA SER A 228 0.70 3.51 -5.19
C SER A 228 0.27 4.32 -6.42
N TRP A 229 -0.97 4.86 -6.43
CA TRP A 229 -1.48 5.67 -7.54
C TRP A 229 -2.59 6.65 -7.13
N TRP A 230 -2.81 7.66 -7.94
CA TRP A 230 -3.97 8.55 -7.91
C TRP A 230 -4.33 8.97 -9.33
N GLY A 231 -5.46 9.67 -9.50
CA GLY A 231 -5.86 10.11 -10.84
C GLY A 231 -6.86 11.25 -10.84
N PHE A 232 -7.18 11.68 -12.05
CA PHE A 232 -8.07 12.81 -12.29
C PHE A 232 -9.01 12.50 -13.45
N GLN A 233 -10.25 12.97 -13.37
CA GLN A 233 -11.18 12.97 -14.50
C GLN A 233 -11.51 14.40 -14.90
N LYS A 234 -11.44 14.67 -16.22
CA LYS A 234 -11.74 15.96 -16.85
C LYS A 234 -12.66 15.72 -18.06
N GLY A 235 -13.94 16.07 -17.91
CA GLY A 235 -14.96 15.73 -18.91
C GLY A 235 -15.07 14.21 -19.09
N LYS A 236 -14.83 13.70 -20.31
CA LYS A 236 -14.75 12.26 -20.61
C LYS A 236 -13.34 11.71 -20.47
N SER A 237 -12.33 12.58 -20.51
CA SER A 237 -10.92 12.16 -20.42
C SER A 237 -10.51 11.92 -18.98
N ALA A 238 -9.54 11.02 -18.81
CA ALA A 238 -8.97 10.73 -17.50
C ALA A 238 -7.44 10.62 -17.58
N MET A 239 -6.79 10.84 -16.46
CA MET A 239 -5.36 10.65 -16.31
C MET A 239 -5.06 10.07 -14.93
N MET A 240 -4.10 9.17 -14.86
CA MET A 240 -3.61 8.66 -13.58
C MET A 240 -2.09 8.74 -13.49
N VAL A 241 -1.60 8.83 -12.27
CA VAL A 241 -0.17 8.73 -11.92
C VAL A 241 0.04 7.44 -11.16
N ILE A 242 0.94 6.58 -11.65
CA ILE A 242 1.44 5.41 -10.95
C ILE A 242 2.84 5.73 -10.42
N VAL A 243 3.06 5.54 -9.13
CA VAL A 243 4.38 5.65 -8.50
C VAL A 243 5.04 4.27 -8.59
N GLU A 244 6.04 4.14 -9.48
CA GLU A 244 6.69 2.85 -9.77
C GLU A 244 7.76 2.48 -8.74
N THR A 245 8.27 3.46 -7.97
CA THR A 245 9.24 3.25 -6.88
C THR A 245 8.69 3.79 -5.56
N PRO A 246 7.69 3.12 -4.94
CA PRO A 246 6.93 3.69 -3.83
C PRO A 246 7.65 3.69 -2.47
N ASP A 247 8.76 2.93 -2.30
CA ASP A 247 9.38 2.67 -1.00
C ASP A 247 9.77 3.95 -0.23
N ASP A 248 10.31 4.94 -0.96
CA ASP A 248 10.68 6.24 -0.42
C ASP A 248 9.87 7.36 -1.09
N ALA A 249 8.64 7.08 -1.45
CA ALA A 249 7.71 8.04 -2.01
C ALA A 249 6.69 8.53 -0.98
N ALA A 250 6.29 9.76 -1.13
CA ALA A 250 5.17 10.40 -0.47
C ALA A 250 4.41 11.23 -1.51
N TYR A 251 3.48 12.04 -1.11
CA TYR A 251 2.85 13.01 -1.97
C TYR A 251 2.56 14.30 -1.21
N GLN A 252 2.58 15.39 -1.95
CA GLN A 252 1.98 16.62 -1.52
C GLN A 252 0.47 16.49 -1.72
N PHE A 253 -0.31 16.93 -0.76
CA PHE A 253 -1.75 16.93 -0.89
C PHE A 253 -2.36 18.16 -0.25
N ASN A 254 -3.23 18.84 -1.00
CA ASN A 254 -4.05 19.92 -0.47
C ASN A 254 -5.41 19.91 -1.16
N HIS A 255 -6.49 19.93 -0.39
CA HIS A 255 -7.83 20.18 -0.88
C HIS A 255 -8.53 21.19 0.03
N PRO A 256 -8.50 22.47 -0.30
CA PRO A 256 -9.22 23.50 0.43
C PRO A 256 -10.74 23.32 0.25
N ALA A 257 -11.53 23.87 1.16
CA ALA A 257 -13.00 23.91 0.99
C ALA A 257 -13.36 24.57 -0.35
N GLY A 258 -14.09 23.84 -1.21
CA GLY A 258 -14.41 24.27 -2.56
C GLY A 258 -13.33 23.97 -3.62
N GLY A 259 -12.23 23.35 -3.25
CA GLY A 259 -11.17 22.89 -4.16
C GLY A 259 -10.36 23.97 -4.86
N PRO A 260 -9.59 23.65 -5.90
CA PRO A 260 -9.35 22.32 -6.43
C PRO A 260 -8.41 21.48 -5.57
N THR A 261 -8.30 20.17 -5.87
CA THR A 261 -7.30 19.31 -5.25
C THR A 261 -5.94 19.52 -5.90
N VAL A 262 -4.91 19.77 -5.10
CA VAL A 262 -3.51 19.73 -5.52
C VAL A 262 -2.89 18.44 -4.99
N ILE A 263 -2.33 17.63 -5.88
CA ILE A 263 -1.60 16.42 -5.53
C ILE A 263 -0.45 16.20 -6.50
N GLY A 264 0.73 15.89 -5.98
CA GLY A 264 1.93 15.59 -6.73
C GLY A 264 2.84 14.64 -5.95
N PRO A 265 3.78 13.94 -6.62
CA PRO A 265 4.72 13.06 -5.92
C PRO A 265 5.72 13.86 -5.09
N ARG A 266 6.18 13.22 -4.04
CA ARG A 266 7.27 13.70 -3.19
C ARG A 266 8.24 12.55 -2.94
N TRP A 267 9.42 12.64 -3.48
CA TRP A 267 10.46 11.65 -3.28
C TRP A 267 11.30 12.01 -2.08
N ARG A 268 11.52 11.03 -1.22
CA ARG A 268 12.30 11.19 0.01
C ARG A 268 13.66 10.51 -0.11
N ALA A 269 14.60 11.01 0.66
CA ALA A 269 15.88 10.35 0.86
C ALA A 269 15.69 8.98 1.51
N SER A 270 16.61 8.06 1.22
CA SER A 270 16.78 6.78 1.90
C SER A 270 18.09 6.83 2.67
N LEU A 271 18.04 6.64 3.98
CA LEU A 271 19.20 6.84 4.88
C LEU A 271 19.97 8.16 4.61
N GLY A 272 19.20 9.22 4.42
CA GLY A 272 19.75 10.55 4.24
C GLY A 272 20.25 10.91 2.86
N ARG A 273 20.16 10.01 1.87
CA ARG A 273 20.56 10.23 0.48
C ARG A 273 19.46 9.84 -0.50
N PHE A 274 19.42 10.46 -1.65
CA PHE A 274 18.51 10.05 -2.72
C PHE A 274 18.84 8.65 -3.23
N GLY A 275 20.12 8.32 -3.39
CA GLY A 275 20.75 7.00 -3.41
C GLY A 275 20.39 6.05 -4.55
N TYR A 276 19.17 6.08 -5.11
CA TYR A 276 18.74 5.25 -6.23
C TYR A 276 17.71 5.98 -7.10
N PRO A 277 17.54 5.60 -8.38
CA PRO A 277 16.58 6.26 -9.27
C PRO A 277 15.13 6.11 -8.75
N ARG A 278 14.33 7.14 -8.95
CA ARG A 278 12.88 7.16 -8.72
C ARG A 278 12.16 7.17 -10.04
N SER A 279 10.97 6.58 -10.11
CA SER A 279 10.17 6.54 -11.33
C SER A 279 8.68 6.70 -11.04
N ALA A 280 8.02 7.45 -11.93
CA ALA A 280 6.57 7.60 -11.98
C ALA A 280 6.08 7.56 -13.43
N ARG A 281 4.84 7.13 -13.62
CA ARG A 281 4.20 6.97 -14.92
C ARG A 281 2.87 7.69 -14.93
N MET A 282 2.58 8.45 -16.02
CA MET A 282 1.27 9.03 -16.28
C MET A 282 0.61 8.28 -17.44
N CYS A 283 -0.60 7.78 -17.18
CA CYS A 283 -1.43 7.08 -18.16
C CYS A 283 -2.63 7.95 -18.50
N PHE A 284 -2.97 8.02 -19.79
CA PHE A 284 -4.04 8.88 -20.31
C PHE A 284 -5.16 8.06 -20.91
N PHE A 285 -6.40 8.51 -20.75
CA PHE A 285 -7.61 7.86 -21.23
C PHE A 285 -8.47 8.89 -21.96
N THR A 286 -8.81 8.62 -23.22
CA THR A 286 -9.68 9.49 -24.05
C THR A 286 -11.12 9.50 -23.53
N ASP A 287 -11.64 8.31 -23.21
CA ASP A 287 -12.93 8.10 -22.56
C ASP A 287 -12.69 7.12 -21.40
N GLY A 288 -12.65 7.63 -20.17
CA GLY A 288 -12.29 6.84 -19.02
C GLY A 288 -12.72 7.47 -17.71
N ASN A 289 -12.74 6.64 -16.66
CA ASN A 289 -13.12 7.02 -15.30
C ASN A 289 -12.25 6.25 -14.28
N TYR A 290 -12.61 6.34 -13.00
CA TYR A 290 -11.88 5.67 -11.92
C TYR A 290 -11.82 4.14 -12.06
N VAL A 291 -12.78 3.50 -12.76
CA VAL A 291 -12.75 2.05 -13.01
C VAL A 291 -11.63 1.73 -14.00
N ASP A 292 -11.51 2.50 -15.09
CA ASP A 292 -10.47 2.32 -16.10
C ASP A 292 -9.08 2.53 -15.50
N MET A 293 -8.94 3.54 -14.62
CA MET A 293 -7.70 3.76 -13.86
C MET A 293 -7.37 2.56 -12.97
N ALA A 294 -8.34 2.04 -12.20
CA ALA A 294 -8.14 0.85 -11.37
C ALA A 294 -7.75 -0.37 -12.21
N LYS A 295 -8.35 -0.55 -13.39
CA LYS A 295 -8.00 -1.63 -14.32
C LYS A 295 -6.61 -1.44 -14.93
N ARG A 296 -6.20 -0.20 -15.20
CA ARG A 296 -4.82 0.07 -15.64
C ARG A 296 -3.81 -0.25 -14.53
N TYR A 297 -4.13 0.09 -13.27
CA TYR A 297 -3.29 -0.27 -12.14
C TYR A 297 -3.24 -1.78 -11.92
N ARG A 298 -4.36 -2.50 -12.07
CA ARG A 298 -4.39 -3.96 -12.03
C ARG A 298 -3.43 -4.57 -13.07
N ARG A 299 -3.40 -4.07 -14.30
CA ARG A 299 -2.40 -4.51 -15.28
C ARG A 299 -0.97 -4.24 -14.81
N HIS A 300 -0.72 -3.05 -14.26
CA HIS A 300 0.60 -2.69 -13.74
C HIS A 300 1.10 -3.69 -12.67
N VAL A 301 0.27 -4.01 -11.67
CA VAL A 301 0.66 -4.96 -10.62
C VAL A 301 0.78 -6.41 -11.12
N MET A 302 0.06 -6.78 -12.18
CA MET A 302 0.25 -8.05 -12.88
C MET A 302 1.60 -8.08 -13.62
N ASP A 303 1.91 -7.04 -14.39
CA ASP A 303 3.14 -6.93 -15.16
C ASP A 303 4.40 -6.88 -14.28
N THR A 304 4.29 -6.30 -13.08
CA THR A 304 5.38 -6.22 -12.08
C THR A 304 5.45 -7.43 -11.15
N GLY A 305 4.53 -8.39 -11.26
CA GLY A 305 4.51 -9.60 -10.42
C GLY A 305 4.01 -9.38 -8.98
N GLN A 306 3.43 -8.23 -8.69
CA GLN A 306 2.81 -7.94 -7.39
C GLN A 306 1.41 -8.55 -7.25
N PHE A 307 0.80 -8.95 -8.34
CA PHE A 307 -0.49 -9.62 -8.34
C PHE A 307 -0.30 -11.14 -8.31
N VAL A 308 -0.79 -11.78 -7.25
CA VAL A 308 -0.88 -13.25 -7.15
C VAL A 308 -2.32 -13.60 -6.84
N SER A 309 -3.00 -14.29 -7.74
CA SER A 309 -4.41 -14.63 -7.59
C SER A 309 -4.66 -15.62 -6.44
N LEU A 310 -5.87 -15.62 -5.88
CA LEU A 310 -6.30 -16.62 -4.90
C LEU A 310 -6.24 -18.05 -5.48
N ASN A 311 -6.49 -18.23 -6.76
CA ASN A 311 -6.33 -19.53 -7.43
C ASN A 311 -4.88 -20.03 -7.37
N GLU A 312 -3.89 -19.16 -7.62
CA GLU A 312 -2.47 -19.51 -7.49
C GLU A 312 -2.10 -19.77 -6.02
N LYS A 313 -2.62 -18.98 -5.08
CA LYS A 313 -2.41 -19.19 -3.65
C LYS A 313 -2.99 -20.53 -3.18
N ILE A 314 -4.19 -20.89 -3.63
CA ILE A 314 -4.83 -22.20 -3.35
C ILE A 314 -4.00 -23.34 -3.94
N ALA A 315 -3.49 -23.19 -5.16
CA ALA A 315 -2.64 -24.21 -5.79
C ALA A 315 -1.34 -24.45 -5.01
N ARG A 316 -0.76 -23.40 -4.42
CA ARG A 316 0.47 -23.49 -3.59
C ARG A 316 0.16 -23.94 -2.15
N THR A 317 -0.98 -23.51 -1.58
CA THR A 317 -1.36 -23.69 -0.17
C THR A 317 -2.84 -24.05 -0.10
N PRO A 318 -3.20 -25.36 -0.23
CA PRO A 318 -4.61 -25.79 -0.41
C PRO A 318 -5.58 -25.36 0.69
N ILE A 319 -5.09 -25.14 1.94
CA ILE A 319 -5.94 -24.69 3.06
C ILE A 319 -6.59 -23.32 2.79
N VAL A 320 -6.01 -22.47 1.93
CA VAL A 320 -6.57 -21.16 1.55
C VAL A 320 -7.98 -21.32 0.96
N LYS A 321 -8.26 -22.43 0.27
CA LYS A 321 -9.60 -22.74 -0.25
C LYS A 321 -10.68 -22.74 0.84
N ALA A 322 -10.33 -23.12 2.06
CA ALA A 322 -11.27 -23.15 3.18
C ALA A 322 -11.77 -21.77 3.59
N LEU A 323 -11.11 -20.70 3.16
CA LEU A 323 -11.51 -19.32 3.47
C LEU A 323 -12.59 -18.78 2.52
N ILE A 324 -12.77 -19.39 1.33
CA ILE A 324 -13.75 -18.91 0.34
C ILE A 324 -15.17 -19.11 0.87
N GLY A 325 -15.94 -18.03 0.98
CA GLY A 325 -17.29 -18.02 1.55
C GLY A 325 -17.34 -18.31 3.05
N THR A 326 -16.22 -18.15 3.76
CA THR A 326 -16.12 -18.49 5.18
C THR A 326 -16.11 -17.23 6.05
N PRO A 327 -17.15 -17.02 6.88
CA PRO A 327 -17.16 -15.93 7.87
C PRO A 327 -15.99 -16.03 8.84
N GLN A 328 -15.56 -14.90 9.37
CA GLN A 328 -14.51 -14.86 10.39
C GLN A 328 -15.11 -14.58 11.77
N THR A 329 -14.63 -15.24 12.83
CA THR A 329 -14.97 -14.93 14.22
C THR A 329 -13.72 -14.69 15.05
N ARG A 330 -13.77 -13.71 15.94
CA ARG A 330 -12.70 -13.43 16.91
C ARG A 330 -12.95 -14.13 18.23
N VAL A 331 -11.91 -14.78 18.74
CA VAL A 331 -11.85 -15.27 20.13
C VAL A 331 -10.66 -14.62 20.83
N SER A 332 -10.92 -13.91 21.93
CA SER A 332 -9.89 -13.27 22.73
C SER A 332 -9.69 -14.07 24.03
N ILE A 333 -8.44 -14.34 24.38
CA ILE A 333 -8.08 -15.14 25.58
C ILE A 333 -7.86 -14.21 26.77
N LEU A 334 -6.80 -13.41 26.72
CA LEU A 334 -6.43 -12.51 27.80
C LEU A 334 -6.23 -11.09 27.26
N ARG A 335 -6.84 -10.12 27.92
CA ARG A 335 -6.50 -8.71 27.85
C ARG A 335 -6.06 -8.25 29.23
N ASN A 336 -4.95 -7.55 29.31
CA ASN A 336 -4.37 -7.08 30.56
C ASN A 336 -3.59 -5.78 30.30
N MET A 337 -4.34 -4.70 30.17
CA MET A 337 -3.80 -3.39 29.81
C MET A 337 -2.98 -2.79 30.96
N ARG A 338 -1.83 -2.21 30.65
CA ARG A 338 -0.99 -1.53 31.63
C ARG A 338 -1.50 -0.12 31.93
N PRO A 339 -1.34 0.38 33.19
CA PRO A 339 -1.70 1.76 33.54
C PRO A 339 -0.95 2.83 32.75
N GLU A 340 0.23 2.50 32.22
CA GLU A 340 1.05 3.39 31.38
C GLU A 340 0.51 3.56 29.97
N SER A 341 -0.44 2.73 29.54
CA SER A 341 -1.14 2.90 28.26
C SER A 341 -2.04 4.14 28.31
N ASP A 342 -1.99 4.97 27.28
CA ASP A 342 -2.90 6.12 27.15
C ASP A 342 -4.37 5.70 26.90
N ARG A 343 -4.60 4.40 26.60
CA ARG A 343 -5.93 3.80 26.45
C ARG A 343 -6.49 3.23 27.75
N TYR A 344 -5.72 3.26 28.83
CA TYR A 344 -6.13 2.69 30.11
C TYR A 344 -7.35 3.44 30.68
N ASP A 345 -8.43 2.72 30.95
CA ASP A 345 -9.62 3.30 31.58
C ASP A 345 -9.35 3.50 33.07
N THR A 346 -9.00 4.74 33.45
CA THR A 346 -8.75 5.13 34.85
C THR A 346 -10.02 5.28 35.65
N LYS A 347 -11.20 5.43 34.97
CA LYS A 347 -12.49 5.59 35.63
C LYS A 347 -13.08 4.25 36.03
N ASP A 348 -12.84 3.22 35.23
CA ASP A 348 -13.30 1.86 35.48
C ASP A 348 -12.15 0.87 35.18
N PRO A 349 -11.22 0.67 36.13
CA PRO A 349 -10.07 -0.22 35.92
C PRO A 349 -10.45 -1.66 35.57
N SER A 350 -11.67 -2.12 35.90
CA SER A 350 -12.12 -3.48 35.55
C SER A 350 -12.21 -3.71 34.04
N LYS A 351 -12.40 -2.67 33.23
CA LYS A 351 -12.43 -2.73 31.77
C LYS A 351 -11.07 -3.02 31.13
N ASN A 352 -9.99 -2.85 31.89
CA ASN A 352 -8.63 -3.06 31.40
C ASN A 352 -8.17 -4.52 31.51
N TYR A 353 -9.00 -5.38 32.09
CA TYR A 353 -8.68 -6.80 32.25
C TYR A 353 -9.87 -7.66 31.83
N SER A 354 -9.58 -8.67 31.03
CA SER A 354 -10.55 -9.75 30.74
C SER A 354 -9.81 -11.04 30.48
N LEU A 355 -10.33 -12.14 31.01
CA LEU A 355 -9.80 -13.48 30.82
C LEU A 355 -10.94 -14.42 30.45
N THR A 356 -10.77 -15.15 29.36
CA THR A 356 -11.56 -16.32 29.01
C THR A 356 -10.60 -17.45 28.71
N THR A 357 -10.72 -18.58 29.39
CA THR A 357 -9.76 -19.68 29.24
C THR A 357 -9.85 -20.35 27.87
N PHE A 358 -8.78 -21.02 27.47
CA PHE A 358 -8.77 -21.79 26.23
C PHE A 358 -9.87 -22.86 26.19
N ASP A 359 -10.12 -23.54 27.30
CA ASP A 359 -11.17 -24.56 27.40
C ASP A 359 -12.57 -23.97 27.28
N GLU A 360 -12.78 -22.78 27.83
CA GLU A 360 -14.06 -22.09 27.69
C GLU A 360 -14.28 -21.68 26.22
N ARG A 361 -13.26 -21.18 25.53
CA ARG A 361 -13.34 -20.88 24.09
C ARG A 361 -13.60 -22.14 23.26
N ALA A 362 -12.95 -23.26 23.59
CA ALA A 362 -13.20 -24.54 22.94
C ALA A 362 -14.67 -24.98 23.10
N ARG A 363 -15.27 -24.84 24.29
CA ARG A 363 -16.71 -25.10 24.51
C ARG A 363 -17.58 -24.19 23.65
N GLN A 364 -17.31 -22.86 23.65
CA GLN A 364 -18.06 -21.87 22.84
C GLN A 364 -18.00 -22.18 21.34
N LEU A 365 -16.89 -22.69 20.83
CA LEU A 365 -16.79 -23.12 19.42
C LEU A 365 -17.62 -24.38 19.14
N ARG A 366 -17.69 -25.36 20.07
CA ARG A 366 -18.58 -26.52 19.94
C ARG A 366 -20.05 -26.11 19.96
N ASP A 367 -20.42 -25.18 20.84
CA ASP A 367 -21.77 -24.61 20.89
C ASP A 367 -22.13 -23.86 19.59
N LEU A 368 -21.17 -23.14 19.00
CA LEU A 368 -21.35 -22.48 17.73
C LEU A 368 -21.64 -23.50 16.61
N LYS A 369 -20.90 -24.60 16.58
CA LYS A 369 -21.13 -25.74 15.65
C LYS A 369 -22.49 -26.37 15.85
N ALA A 370 -22.88 -26.61 17.09
CA ALA A 370 -24.19 -27.20 17.44
C ALA A 370 -25.36 -26.29 17.01
N ARG A 371 -25.15 -24.98 16.96
CA ARG A 371 -26.12 -24.00 16.44
C ARG A 371 -26.16 -23.94 14.91
N GLY A 372 -25.44 -24.80 14.20
CA GLY A 372 -25.47 -24.90 12.74
C GLY A 372 -24.44 -24.03 12.00
N VAL A 373 -23.52 -23.35 12.69
CA VAL A 373 -22.42 -22.65 12.02
C VAL A 373 -21.39 -23.70 11.61
N ASN A 374 -21.46 -24.14 10.36
CA ASN A 374 -20.63 -25.23 9.85
C ASN A 374 -19.24 -24.80 9.40
N ARG A 375 -19.05 -23.53 9.04
CA ARG A 375 -17.80 -22.98 8.52
C ARG A 375 -17.54 -21.61 9.17
N VAL A 376 -16.37 -21.46 9.77
CA VAL A 376 -15.90 -20.17 10.31
C VAL A 376 -14.37 -20.19 10.42
N LEU A 377 -13.71 -19.09 10.05
CA LEU A 377 -12.31 -18.85 10.37
C LEU A 377 -12.22 -18.33 11.82
N VAL A 378 -11.48 -19.02 12.65
CA VAL A 378 -11.28 -18.64 14.05
C VAL A 378 -10.01 -17.77 14.17
N PHE A 379 -10.17 -16.51 14.48
CA PHE A 379 -9.10 -15.56 14.74
C PHE A 379 -8.83 -15.53 16.26
N ILE A 380 -7.68 -16.05 16.70
CA ILE A 380 -7.34 -16.19 18.12
C ILE A 380 -6.40 -15.05 18.51
N SER A 381 -6.83 -14.19 19.44
CA SER A 381 -6.05 -13.08 19.98
C SER A 381 -5.87 -13.18 21.50
N GLY A 382 -4.91 -12.44 22.08
CA GLY A 382 -4.67 -12.44 23.52
C GLY A 382 -4.11 -13.75 24.07
N TRP A 383 -3.59 -14.61 23.21
CA TRP A 383 -2.92 -15.87 23.56
C TRP A 383 -1.47 -15.69 24.07
N PRO A 384 -0.78 -14.54 23.87
CA PRO A 384 0.54 -14.30 24.44
C PRO A 384 0.53 -14.30 25.97
N HIS A 385 1.69 -14.52 26.58
CA HIS A 385 1.94 -14.70 28.00
C HIS A 385 1.20 -13.72 28.93
N LEU A 386 1.26 -12.43 28.62
CA LEU A 386 0.59 -11.38 29.40
C LEU A 386 -0.68 -10.84 28.71
N GLY A 387 -1.12 -11.46 27.61
CA GLY A 387 -2.32 -11.09 26.86
C GLY A 387 -2.05 -10.27 25.61
N TYR A 388 -3.12 -9.69 25.08
CA TYR A 388 -3.12 -8.92 23.85
C TYR A 388 -2.16 -7.72 23.92
N ASP A 389 -1.36 -7.52 22.88
CA ASP A 389 -0.39 -6.44 22.74
C ASP A 389 0.52 -6.23 23.93
N ARG A 390 1.04 -7.35 24.50
CA ARG A 390 1.92 -7.32 25.66
C ARG A 390 3.25 -8.00 25.36
N GLN A 391 4.35 -7.31 25.72
CA GLN A 391 5.74 -7.82 25.66
C GLN A 391 6.18 -8.38 24.30
N HIS A 392 5.56 -7.96 23.18
CA HIS A 392 6.09 -8.34 21.88
C HIS A 392 7.55 -7.91 21.73
N PRO A 393 8.40 -8.73 21.10
CA PRO A 393 8.06 -9.97 20.39
C PRO A 393 8.09 -11.25 21.26
N ASP A 394 8.26 -11.16 22.58
CA ASP A 394 8.33 -12.32 23.49
C ASP A 394 6.93 -12.79 23.92
N SER A 395 6.22 -13.45 23.00
CA SER A 395 4.81 -13.82 23.15
C SER A 395 4.57 -15.05 24.04
N LEU A 396 5.58 -15.90 24.27
CA LEU A 396 5.43 -17.22 24.89
C LEU A 396 6.10 -17.31 26.27
N PRO A 397 5.61 -18.22 27.15
CA PRO A 397 4.58 -19.25 26.95
C PRO A 397 3.15 -18.69 26.95
N PRO A 398 2.11 -19.50 26.57
CA PRO A 398 0.72 -19.08 26.72
C PRO A 398 0.34 -18.83 28.18
N PRO A 399 -0.67 -17.97 28.51
CA PRO A 399 -1.00 -17.62 29.87
C PRO A 399 -1.42 -18.83 30.70
N GLU A 400 -0.71 -19.08 31.81
CA GLU A 400 -1.05 -20.19 32.73
C GLU A 400 -2.49 -20.09 33.26
N LYS A 401 -2.94 -18.86 33.59
CA LYS A 401 -4.31 -18.59 34.04
C LYS A 401 -5.37 -18.95 33.01
N ALA A 402 -5.01 -19.00 31.74
CA ALA A 402 -5.90 -19.41 30.64
C ALA A 402 -5.86 -20.92 30.37
N GLY A 403 -4.92 -21.65 30.99
CA GLY A 403 -4.70 -23.07 30.80
C GLY A 403 -3.35 -23.46 30.19
N GLY A 404 -2.45 -22.48 30.02
CA GLY A 404 -1.08 -22.70 29.52
C GLY A 404 -1.03 -23.44 28.17
N TRP A 405 0.06 -24.18 27.93
CA TRP A 405 0.28 -24.95 26.72
C TRP A 405 -0.80 -26.00 26.46
N GLU A 406 -1.22 -26.74 27.52
CA GLU A 406 -2.23 -27.79 27.40
C GLU A 406 -3.61 -27.23 27.03
N GLY A 407 -3.99 -26.10 27.62
CA GLY A 407 -5.24 -25.43 27.29
C GLY A 407 -5.23 -24.92 25.85
N MET A 408 -4.14 -24.31 25.43
CA MET A 408 -3.97 -23.84 24.05
C MET A 408 -4.03 -25.00 23.05
N LYS A 409 -3.35 -26.12 23.36
CA LYS A 409 -3.39 -27.30 22.53
C LYS A 409 -4.83 -27.84 22.37
N ARG A 410 -5.61 -27.94 23.48
CA ARG A 410 -7.00 -28.36 23.40
C ARG A 410 -7.87 -27.41 22.54
N LEU A 411 -7.66 -26.10 22.61
CA LEU A 411 -8.41 -25.16 21.78
C LEU A 411 -8.12 -25.38 20.29
N VAL A 412 -6.85 -25.46 19.91
CA VAL A 412 -6.48 -25.61 18.48
C VAL A 412 -6.86 -26.99 17.94
N ASP A 413 -6.79 -28.03 18.76
CA ASP A 413 -7.28 -29.37 18.41
C ASP A 413 -8.82 -29.37 18.23
N THR A 414 -9.54 -28.62 19.08
CA THR A 414 -10.99 -28.42 18.91
C THR A 414 -11.31 -27.72 17.58
N CYS A 415 -10.54 -26.69 17.18
CA CYS A 415 -10.74 -26.07 15.88
C CYS A 415 -10.60 -27.10 14.75
N ARG A 416 -9.58 -27.96 14.81
CA ARG A 416 -9.37 -29.04 13.82
C ARG A 416 -10.50 -30.07 13.80
N GLU A 417 -10.93 -30.53 14.97
CA GLU A 417 -12.06 -31.50 15.13
C GLU A 417 -13.35 -30.95 14.50
N LEU A 418 -13.60 -29.66 14.67
CA LEU A 418 -14.79 -28.99 14.13
C LEU A 418 -14.66 -28.64 12.62
N GLY A 419 -13.47 -28.79 12.04
CA GLY A 419 -13.17 -28.37 10.66
C GLY A 419 -13.12 -26.86 10.50
N TYR A 420 -12.82 -26.13 11.56
CA TYR A 420 -12.68 -24.69 11.54
C TYR A 420 -11.22 -24.30 11.31
N PRO A 421 -10.87 -23.66 10.19
CA PRO A 421 -9.54 -23.08 10.04
C PRO A 421 -9.31 -22.01 11.12
N TYR A 422 -8.06 -21.87 11.59
CA TYR A 422 -7.71 -20.87 12.60
C TYR A 422 -6.39 -20.20 12.32
N ILE A 423 -6.27 -18.95 12.76
CA ILE A 423 -5.07 -18.12 12.70
C ILE A 423 -4.79 -17.49 14.06
N LEU A 424 -3.51 -17.35 14.39
CA LEU A 424 -3.05 -16.70 15.61
C LEU A 424 -2.73 -15.24 15.31
N HIS A 425 -3.29 -14.33 16.11
CA HIS A 425 -2.89 -12.91 16.06
C HIS A 425 -1.55 -12.74 16.73
N ASP A 426 -0.60 -12.20 16.00
CA ASP A 426 0.76 -11.94 16.46
C ASP A 426 1.30 -10.65 15.84
N GLN A 427 2.39 -10.13 16.35
CA GLN A 427 3.06 -8.97 15.74
C GLN A 427 4.54 -8.92 16.15
N TYR A 428 5.39 -8.32 15.30
CA TYR A 428 6.84 -8.30 15.45
C TYR A 428 7.45 -6.91 15.24
N ARG A 429 6.64 -5.87 15.05
CA ARG A 429 7.13 -4.50 14.90
C ARG A 429 7.19 -3.75 16.23
N ASP A 430 6.11 -3.80 17.02
CA ASP A 430 6.08 -3.13 18.31
C ASP A 430 7.01 -3.83 19.28
N TYR A 431 7.91 -3.07 19.89
CA TYR A 431 8.97 -3.56 20.76
C TYR A 431 8.81 -2.98 22.14
N TYR A 432 8.17 -3.74 23.00
CA TYR A 432 7.86 -3.29 24.36
C TYR A 432 9.10 -3.26 25.25
N VAL A 433 9.28 -2.17 26.02
CA VAL A 433 10.47 -1.99 26.85
C VAL A 433 10.56 -2.97 28.03
N ASP A 434 9.44 -3.62 28.39
CA ASP A 434 9.37 -4.68 29.40
C ASP A 434 9.45 -6.11 28.80
N ALA A 435 9.66 -6.24 27.48
CA ALA A 435 9.89 -7.54 26.87
C ALA A 435 11.22 -8.13 27.34
N PRO A 436 11.30 -9.44 27.67
CA PRO A 436 12.54 -10.09 28.11
C PRO A 436 13.71 -9.94 27.15
N SER A 437 13.45 -9.84 25.85
CA SER A 437 14.49 -9.65 24.82
C SER A 437 14.76 -8.20 24.49
N TYR A 438 14.18 -7.24 25.23
CA TYR A 438 14.35 -5.83 24.93
C TYR A 438 15.83 -5.41 25.02
N ASP A 439 16.32 -4.88 23.93
CA ASP A 439 17.64 -4.26 23.83
C ASP A 439 17.55 -3.04 22.91
N ARG A 440 18.03 -1.89 23.39
CA ARG A 440 18.06 -0.64 22.64
C ARG A 440 18.80 -0.75 21.31
N GLN A 441 19.77 -1.65 21.21
CA GLN A 441 20.51 -1.90 19.96
C GLN A 441 19.64 -2.45 18.86
N PHE A 442 18.55 -3.18 19.18
CA PHE A 442 17.64 -3.77 18.19
C PHE A 442 16.46 -2.86 17.83
N ALA A 443 16.30 -1.76 18.56
CA ALA A 443 15.30 -0.75 18.26
C ALA A 443 15.73 0.09 17.06
N ILE A 444 14.76 0.59 16.29
CA ILE A 444 15.04 1.54 15.22
C ILE A 444 15.53 2.88 15.81
N HIS A 445 16.50 3.49 15.13
CA HIS A 445 16.97 4.83 15.39
C HIS A 445 16.49 5.76 14.26
N GLU A 446 15.90 6.89 14.64
CA GLU A 446 15.55 7.95 13.71
C GLU A 446 16.76 8.84 13.42
N GLU A 447 16.80 9.45 12.25
CA GLU A 447 17.75 10.51 11.98
C GLU A 447 17.45 11.71 12.90
N ASP A 448 18.50 12.27 13.51
CA ASP A 448 18.41 13.52 14.26
C ASP A 448 18.36 14.73 13.30
N SER A 449 17.26 14.84 12.58
CA SER A 449 17.00 15.94 11.64
C SER A 449 15.69 16.64 11.98
N ALA A 450 15.77 17.95 12.19
CA ALA A 450 14.59 18.78 12.42
C ALA A 450 13.65 18.88 11.21
N SER A 451 14.13 18.49 10.02
CA SER A 451 13.43 18.62 8.74
C SER A 451 12.73 17.34 8.30
N GLN A 452 13.05 16.18 8.89
CA GLN A 452 12.24 14.99 8.65
C GLN A 452 10.87 15.24 9.26
N PRO A 453 9.77 15.18 8.48
CA PRO A 453 8.47 15.08 9.10
C PRO A 453 8.57 13.86 10.02
N LYS A 454 8.23 14.03 11.28
CA LYS A 454 8.23 12.95 12.28
C LYS A 454 7.44 11.80 11.66
N ALA A 455 8.17 10.79 11.23
CA ALA A 455 7.75 9.94 10.13
C ALA A 455 6.88 8.77 10.58
N PHE A 456 6.14 8.95 11.66
CA PHE A 456 5.12 7.99 12.00
C PHE A 456 3.75 8.63 11.83
N PRO A 457 3.15 8.51 10.64
CA PRO A 457 1.75 8.89 10.47
C PRO A 457 0.81 7.93 11.21
N GLY A 458 1.27 7.08 12.02
CA GLY A 458 0.49 6.35 13.02
C GLY A 458 0.73 6.85 14.43
N THR A 459 1.69 7.74 14.65
CA THR A 459 1.96 8.35 15.95
C THR A 459 0.92 9.40 16.26
N ARG A 460 -0.25 8.93 16.45
CA ARG A 460 -1.39 9.72 16.90
C ARG A 460 -1.24 10.20 18.33
N PHE A 461 -0.18 9.81 19.06
CA PHE A 461 -0.20 9.72 20.51
C PHE A 461 1.16 10.10 21.10
N GLY A 462 1.53 11.37 21.06
CA GLY A 462 2.60 11.99 21.82
C GLY A 462 3.89 11.13 21.96
N GLU A 463 4.74 11.17 20.95
CA GLU A 463 6.02 10.47 20.99
C GLU A 463 7.02 11.21 21.87
N THR A 464 7.68 10.48 22.73
CA THR A 464 8.86 10.95 23.43
C THR A 464 10.08 10.31 22.79
N LYS A 465 11.12 11.11 22.49
CA LYS A 465 12.44 10.59 22.11
C LYS A 465 13.32 10.46 23.33
N GLU A 466 14.02 9.34 23.43
CA GLU A 466 15.14 9.17 24.33
C GLU A 466 16.40 8.94 23.49
N GLY A 467 17.13 10.03 23.20
CA GLY A 467 18.16 10.02 22.18
C GLY A 467 17.56 9.98 20.79
N GLU A 468 17.95 9.00 19.97
CA GLU A 468 17.47 8.79 18.61
C GLU A 468 16.32 7.78 18.52
N ILE A 469 15.95 7.13 19.63
CA ILE A 469 14.93 6.08 19.67
C ILE A 469 13.56 6.69 19.95
N PRO A 470 12.56 6.47 19.07
CA PRO A 470 11.19 6.91 19.31
C PRO A 470 10.46 5.98 20.27
N PHE A 471 9.64 6.52 21.19
CA PHE A 471 8.79 5.76 22.09
C PHE A 471 7.35 6.24 22.05
N MET A 472 6.43 5.30 22.24
CA MET A 472 5.01 5.57 22.42
C MET A 472 4.43 4.70 23.53
N SER A 473 3.22 5.03 24.03
CA SER A 473 2.53 4.27 25.08
C SER A 473 1.06 4.08 24.77
N HIS A 474 0.73 3.80 23.50
CA HIS A 474 -0.67 3.75 23.05
C HIS A 474 -1.36 2.40 23.25
N TRP A 475 -0.64 1.29 23.06
CA TRP A 475 -1.25 -0.03 23.07
C TRP A 475 -1.29 -0.64 24.49
N ASP A 476 -1.95 -1.80 24.61
CA ASP A 476 -2.22 -2.43 25.91
C ASP A 476 -0.95 -2.69 26.76
N GLY A 477 0.21 -2.87 26.12
CA GLY A 477 1.50 -3.11 26.77
C GLY A 477 2.19 -1.87 27.35
N GLY A 478 1.68 -0.67 27.11
CA GLY A 478 2.28 0.59 27.57
C GLY A 478 3.50 0.98 26.75
N LYS A 479 4.59 1.39 27.41
CA LYS A 479 5.77 1.97 26.73
C LYS A 479 6.43 0.99 25.78
N GLN A 480 6.57 1.41 24.53
CA GLN A 480 7.16 0.64 23.43
C GLN A 480 7.94 1.52 22.47
N THR A 481 8.81 0.90 21.70
CA THR A 481 9.47 1.41 20.50
C THR A 481 9.22 0.46 19.34
N PHE A 482 10.08 0.44 18.31
CA PHE A 482 9.90 -0.42 17.14
C PHE A 482 11.16 -1.28 16.93
N LEU A 483 10.94 -2.57 16.65
CA LEU A 483 12.00 -3.54 16.38
C LEU A 483 12.47 -3.38 14.92
N ASN A 484 13.79 -3.32 14.70
CA ASN A 484 14.33 -3.33 13.37
C ASN A 484 13.93 -4.61 12.62
N ALA A 485 13.51 -4.47 11.37
CA ALA A 485 12.99 -5.57 10.54
C ALA A 485 13.98 -6.75 10.36
N ARG A 486 15.29 -6.51 10.53
CA ARG A 486 16.31 -7.58 10.49
C ARG A 486 16.11 -8.64 11.55
N PHE A 487 15.54 -8.28 12.69
CA PHE A 487 15.39 -9.19 13.84
C PHE A 487 14.00 -9.86 13.90
N MET A 488 12.99 -9.32 13.22
CA MET A 488 11.61 -9.80 13.29
C MET A 488 11.47 -11.28 12.99
N LEU A 489 12.06 -11.75 11.87
CA LEU A 489 11.99 -13.16 11.49
C LEU A 489 12.65 -14.07 12.54
N GLY A 490 13.75 -13.65 13.16
CA GLY A 490 14.43 -14.42 14.22
C GLY A 490 13.53 -14.66 15.43
N HIS A 491 12.80 -13.62 15.87
CA HIS A 491 11.82 -13.75 16.95
C HIS A 491 10.64 -14.63 16.58
N LEU A 492 10.11 -14.49 15.36
CA LEU A 492 9.05 -15.36 14.85
C LEU A 492 9.49 -16.82 14.86
N LEU A 493 10.68 -17.13 14.35
CA LEU A 493 11.24 -18.49 14.34
C LEU A 493 11.36 -19.06 15.75
N LYS A 494 11.87 -18.29 16.70
CA LYS A 494 11.96 -18.66 18.13
C LYS A 494 10.60 -19.02 18.70
N ASN A 495 9.59 -18.16 18.50
CA ASN A 495 8.25 -18.37 19.02
C ASN A 495 7.59 -19.62 18.41
N TYR A 496 7.65 -19.77 17.09
CA TYR A 496 6.98 -20.90 16.43
C TYR A 496 7.71 -22.22 16.63
N GLN A 497 9.03 -22.22 16.87
CA GLN A 497 9.73 -23.42 17.34
C GLN A 497 9.16 -23.93 18.67
N LEU A 498 8.90 -23.03 19.63
CA LEU A 498 8.27 -23.42 20.91
C LEU A 498 6.87 -24.04 20.72
N PHE A 499 6.07 -23.54 19.78
CA PHE A 499 4.80 -24.19 19.43
C PHE A 499 5.02 -25.62 18.94
N PHE A 500 5.97 -25.83 18.04
CA PHE A 500 6.28 -27.16 17.50
C PHE A 500 6.80 -28.11 18.57
N ASP A 501 7.66 -27.64 19.48
CA ASP A 501 8.20 -28.40 20.59
C ASP A 501 7.10 -28.87 21.56
N HIS A 502 6.01 -28.10 21.68
CA HIS A 502 4.82 -28.48 22.48
C HIS A 502 3.74 -29.23 21.66
N GLY A 503 4.09 -29.70 20.45
CA GLY A 503 3.17 -30.47 19.61
C GLY A 503 2.02 -29.65 19.03
N ILE A 504 2.14 -28.33 18.97
CA ILE A 504 1.16 -27.44 18.37
C ILE A 504 1.71 -26.97 17.00
N LYS A 505 1.00 -27.36 15.93
CA LYS A 505 1.28 -26.83 14.59
C LYS A 505 0.18 -25.85 14.19
N PRO A 506 0.39 -24.52 14.31
CA PRO A 506 -0.59 -23.53 13.87
C PRO A 506 -0.97 -23.72 12.39
N GLN A 507 -2.22 -23.41 12.03
CA GLN A 507 -2.69 -23.45 10.65
C GLN A 507 -2.47 -22.13 9.91
N GLY A 508 -2.12 -21.09 10.64
CA GLY A 508 -1.85 -19.79 10.07
C GLY A 508 -1.60 -18.72 11.12
N ILE A 509 -1.27 -17.55 10.62
CA ILE A 509 -0.92 -16.38 11.39
C ILE A 509 -1.59 -15.13 10.81
N TYR A 510 -1.98 -14.22 11.68
CA TYR A 510 -2.25 -12.83 11.34
C TYR A 510 -1.14 -11.99 11.93
N ILE A 511 -0.32 -11.38 11.06
CA ILE A 511 0.76 -10.48 11.50
C ILE A 511 0.22 -9.06 11.43
N ASP A 512 0.02 -8.48 12.61
CA ASP A 512 -0.52 -7.13 12.77
C ASP A 512 0.44 -6.06 12.24
N VAL A 513 -0.07 -4.89 11.92
CA VAL A 513 0.57 -3.66 11.44
C VAL A 513 1.35 -3.74 10.12
N VAL A 514 1.86 -4.89 9.70
CA VAL A 514 2.75 -5.04 8.53
C VAL A 514 2.10 -4.55 7.22
N GLY A 515 0.82 -4.74 7.05
CA GLY A 515 0.10 -4.24 5.87
C GLY A 515 -0.48 -2.83 6.04
N TYR A 516 -0.34 -2.23 7.23
CA TYR A 516 -0.93 -0.94 7.57
C TYR A 516 0.08 0.20 7.62
N VAL A 517 1.25 -0.03 8.24
CA VAL A 517 2.30 0.98 8.36
C VAL A 517 3.38 0.80 7.29
N PRO A 518 4.08 1.85 6.87
CA PRO A 518 5.21 1.71 5.97
C PRO A 518 6.35 0.94 6.66
N PRO A 519 7.18 0.25 5.88
CA PRO A 519 8.42 -0.32 6.42
C PRO A 519 9.29 0.76 7.06
N ASP A 520 9.80 0.48 8.27
CA ASP A 520 10.60 1.43 9.03
C ASP A 520 12.03 1.56 8.47
N GLU A 521 12.53 2.79 8.41
CA GLU A 521 13.94 3.09 8.15
C GLU A 521 14.70 3.16 9.48
N ASP A 522 15.93 2.66 9.51
CA ASP A 522 16.77 2.65 10.73
C ASP A 522 18.12 3.28 10.47
N PHE A 523 18.43 4.34 11.20
CA PHE A 523 19.70 5.06 11.14
C PHE A 523 20.74 4.54 12.14
N ASN A 524 20.48 3.44 12.86
CA ASN A 524 21.47 2.83 13.76
C ASN A 524 22.73 2.44 12.96
N PRO A 525 23.91 2.98 13.29
CA PRO A 525 25.14 2.72 12.53
C PRO A 525 25.59 1.26 12.56
N GLU A 526 25.17 0.47 13.56
CA GLU A 526 25.49 -0.96 13.66
C GLU A 526 24.71 -1.79 12.64
N HIS A 527 23.52 -1.34 12.23
CA HIS A 527 22.67 -2.05 11.27
C HIS A 527 21.73 -1.11 10.49
N PRO A 528 22.30 -0.13 9.76
CA PRO A 528 21.46 0.79 9.00
C PRO A 528 20.56 0.01 8.05
N THR A 529 19.28 0.36 8.01
CA THR A 529 18.28 -0.38 7.23
C THR A 529 17.41 0.58 6.44
N THR A 530 17.40 0.44 5.11
CA THR A 530 16.50 1.21 4.24
C THR A 530 15.07 0.68 4.32
N ARG A 531 14.08 1.49 3.94
CA ARG A 531 12.67 1.04 3.83
C ARG A 531 12.52 -0.14 2.89
N THR A 532 13.24 -0.14 1.77
CA THR A 532 13.27 -1.28 0.82
C THR A 532 13.81 -2.56 1.47
N GLU A 533 14.88 -2.45 2.27
CA GLU A 533 15.39 -3.63 2.99
C GLU A 533 14.41 -4.09 4.06
N ALA A 534 13.84 -3.19 4.84
CA ALA A 534 12.84 -3.51 5.86
C ALA A 534 11.63 -4.23 5.24
N MET A 535 11.11 -3.73 4.12
CA MET A 535 10.03 -4.38 3.36
C MET A 535 10.40 -5.79 2.92
N ARG A 536 11.60 -6.00 2.39
CA ARG A 536 12.09 -7.33 1.99
C ARG A 536 12.20 -8.29 3.17
N ARG A 537 12.63 -7.80 4.34
CA ARG A 537 12.71 -8.59 5.59
C ARG A 537 11.32 -8.99 6.09
N GLN A 538 10.37 -8.06 6.07
CA GLN A 538 8.97 -8.34 6.42
C GLN A 538 8.33 -9.30 5.41
N ALA A 539 8.57 -9.13 4.11
CA ALA A 539 8.12 -10.07 3.09
C ALA A 539 8.69 -11.49 3.29
N ALA A 540 9.96 -11.60 3.70
CA ALA A 540 10.57 -12.89 4.03
C ALA A 540 9.88 -13.55 5.24
N MET A 541 9.46 -12.78 6.24
CA MET A 541 8.69 -13.24 7.41
C MET A 541 7.31 -13.75 6.98
N LEU A 542 6.57 -13.00 6.16
CA LEU A 542 5.28 -13.42 5.61
C LEU A 542 5.42 -14.71 4.77
N ASN A 543 6.45 -14.78 3.94
CA ASN A 543 6.72 -15.93 3.08
C ASN A 543 7.09 -17.18 3.89
N TRP A 544 7.91 -17.05 4.93
CA TRP A 544 8.20 -18.15 5.86
C TRP A 544 6.92 -18.67 6.51
N SER A 545 6.06 -17.75 6.99
CA SER A 545 4.78 -18.08 7.62
C SER A 545 3.88 -18.89 6.68
N ARG A 546 3.79 -18.49 5.41
CA ARG A 546 3.04 -19.23 4.39
C ARG A 546 3.56 -20.66 4.22
N HIS A 547 4.86 -20.85 4.08
CA HIS A 547 5.46 -22.17 3.82
C HIS A 547 5.36 -23.13 5.02
N ASN A 548 5.42 -22.62 6.24
CA ASN A 548 5.49 -23.42 7.44
C ASN A 548 4.18 -23.54 8.21
N LEU A 549 3.30 -22.54 8.11
CA LEU A 549 2.02 -22.52 8.82
C LEU A 549 0.83 -22.71 7.88
N GLY A 550 0.83 -22.05 6.73
CA GLY A 550 -0.23 -22.15 5.72
C GLY A 550 -0.96 -20.83 5.49
N LEU A 551 -1.93 -20.48 6.31
CA LEU A 551 -2.70 -19.23 6.16
C LEU A 551 -1.90 -18.04 6.65
N VAL A 552 -1.93 -16.94 5.88
CA VAL A 552 -1.29 -15.67 6.25
C VAL A 552 -2.28 -14.53 6.07
N ALA A 553 -2.44 -13.72 7.10
CA ALA A 553 -3.25 -12.51 7.08
C ALA A 553 -2.51 -11.33 7.69
N THR A 554 -2.95 -10.12 7.40
CA THR A 554 -2.39 -8.89 7.99
C THR A 554 -3.44 -7.78 8.07
N GLU A 555 -3.11 -6.71 8.79
CA GLU A 555 -3.92 -5.51 8.87
C GLU A 555 -3.89 -4.72 7.55
N ALA A 556 -5.03 -4.20 7.12
CA ALA A 556 -5.26 -3.31 5.97
C ALA A 556 -4.79 -3.81 4.59
N GLY A 557 -3.64 -4.39 4.44
CA GLY A 557 -3.13 -4.96 3.19
C GLY A 557 -2.63 -3.94 2.17
N ALA A 558 -1.54 -3.21 2.48
CA ALA A 558 -0.80 -2.46 1.48
C ALA A 558 -0.41 -3.38 0.31
N ASP A 559 -0.41 -2.87 -0.90
CA ASP A 559 -0.32 -3.68 -2.13
C ASP A 559 0.94 -4.56 -2.20
N TRP A 560 2.08 -4.12 -1.65
CA TRP A 560 3.30 -4.93 -1.59
C TRP A 560 3.14 -6.24 -0.77
N THR A 561 2.12 -6.31 0.13
CA THR A 561 1.85 -7.52 0.93
C THR A 561 1.04 -8.57 0.17
N ILE A 562 0.32 -8.18 -0.89
CA ILE A 562 -0.65 -9.03 -1.60
C ILE A 562 -0.07 -10.37 -2.08
N PRO A 563 1.17 -10.46 -2.60
CA PRO A 563 1.75 -11.75 -2.97
C PRO A 563 1.88 -12.75 -1.82
N TYR A 564 1.91 -12.26 -0.58
CA TYR A 564 2.23 -13.05 0.61
C TYR A 564 1.04 -13.37 1.52
N VAL A 565 -0.07 -12.59 1.44
CA VAL A 565 -1.22 -12.72 2.35
C VAL A 565 -2.44 -13.29 1.64
N ASP A 566 -3.28 -14.00 2.37
CA ASP A 566 -4.53 -14.60 1.86
C ASP A 566 -5.75 -13.77 2.22
N SER A 567 -5.68 -13.10 3.36
CA SER A 567 -6.79 -12.29 3.88
C SER A 567 -6.28 -11.01 4.53
N VAL A 568 -7.10 -9.95 4.43
CA VAL A 568 -6.88 -8.66 5.08
C VAL A 568 -8.17 -8.13 5.68
N ASN A 569 -8.06 -7.35 6.75
CA ASN A 569 -9.16 -6.59 7.28
C ASN A 569 -9.02 -5.13 6.81
N GLN A 570 -9.71 -4.75 5.77
CA GLN A 570 -9.70 -3.36 5.36
C GLN A 570 -10.64 -2.51 6.23
N SER A 571 -10.09 -1.46 6.83
CA SER A 571 -10.90 -0.44 7.49
C SER A 571 -11.79 0.26 6.46
N GLY A 572 -13.03 0.53 6.83
CA GLY A 572 -13.98 1.24 5.97
C GLY A 572 -13.46 2.60 5.51
N GLY A 573 -13.96 3.10 4.40
CA GLY A 573 -13.70 4.45 3.92
C GLY A 573 -14.01 5.50 5.00
N THR A 574 -13.34 6.63 4.96
CA THR A 574 -13.40 7.67 5.99
C THR A 574 -14.81 8.30 6.18
N GLY A 575 -15.78 7.96 5.32
CA GLY A 575 -17.12 8.56 5.32
C GLY A 575 -17.13 10.08 5.07
N LYS A 576 -16.00 10.67 4.73
CA LYS A 576 -15.81 12.13 4.58
C LYS A 576 -15.87 12.60 3.13
N VAL A 577 -15.70 11.68 2.19
CA VAL A 577 -15.79 11.87 0.74
C VAL A 577 -16.54 10.69 0.13
N ILE A 578 -16.66 10.60 -1.18
CA ILE A 578 -17.42 9.57 -1.88
C ILE A 578 -16.56 8.30 -1.99
N PRO A 579 -16.85 7.22 -1.25
CA PRO A 579 -16.10 5.98 -1.32
C PRO A 579 -16.37 5.25 -2.63
N VAL A 580 -15.35 4.60 -3.19
CA VAL A 580 -15.43 3.72 -4.35
C VAL A 580 -14.55 2.49 -4.12
N PRO A 581 -14.89 1.30 -4.66
CA PRO A 581 -14.18 0.06 -4.35
C PRO A 581 -12.92 -0.13 -5.21
N LEU A 582 -11.99 0.85 -5.24
CA LEU A 582 -10.80 0.79 -6.10
C LEU A 582 -9.93 -0.43 -5.76
N TYR A 583 -9.78 -0.73 -4.47
CA TYR A 583 -8.99 -1.87 -4.03
C TYR A 583 -9.61 -3.21 -4.50
N ASN A 584 -10.94 -3.34 -4.43
CA ASN A 584 -11.64 -4.53 -4.95
C ASN A 584 -11.55 -4.62 -6.48
N LEU A 585 -11.64 -3.49 -7.21
CA LEU A 585 -11.45 -3.46 -8.66
C LEU A 585 -10.05 -3.96 -9.09
N VAL A 586 -9.04 -3.81 -8.23
CA VAL A 586 -7.68 -4.29 -8.49
C VAL A 586 -7.46 -5.70 -7.96
N TYR A 587 -7.83 -6.01 -6.71
CA TYR A 587 -7.36 -7.16 -5.96
C TYR A 587 -8.44 -8.14 -5.49
N HIS A 588 -9.70 -8.02 -5.93
CA HIS A 588 -10.80 -8.85 -5.44
C HIS A 588 -10.50 -10.35 -5.49
N ASP A 589 -9.92 -10.84 -6.58
CA ASP A 589 -9.55 -12.23 -6.81
C ASP A 589 -8.09 -12.56 -6.39
N ALA A 590 -7.44 -11.64 -5.68
CA ALA A 590 -6.07 -11.82 -5.18
C ALA A 590 -6.01 -11.93 -3.65
N VAL A 591 -6.95 -11.33 -2.92
CA VAL A 591 -6.97 -11.33 -1.46
C VAL A 591 -8.41 -11.30 -0.93
N ILE A 592 -8.67 -12.05 0.13
CA ILE A 592 -9.97 -12.07 0.81
C ILE A 592 -10.05 -10.86 1.74
N ILE A 593 -11.09 -10.04 1.56
CA ILE A 593 -11.32 -8.86 2.38
C ILE A 593 -12.42 -9.15 3.38
N SER A 594 -12.14 -9.02 4.68
CA SER A 594 -13.15 -9.14 5.71
C SER A 594 -13.81 -7.80 6.04
N TYR A 595 -15.11 -7.83 6.35
CA TYR A 595 -15.92 -6.68 6.71
C TYR A 595 -16.60 -6.90 8.04
N GLY A 596 -16.39 -5.98 8.98
CA GLY A 596 -16.96 -6.09 10.32
C GLY A 596 -18.49 -6.01 10.33
N ALA A 597 -19.15 -6.90 11.07
CA ALA A 597 -20.60 -6.88 11.28
C ALA A 597 -21.00 -5.94 12.44
N ARG A 598 -20.40 -4.77 12.53
CA ARG A 598 -20.70 -3.78 13.58
C ARG A 598 -22.08 -3.17 13.43
N ASP A 599 -22.50 -2.97 12.18
CA ASP A 599 -23.78 -2.43 11.80
C ASP A 599 -24.22 -2.92 10.41
N GLN A 600 -25.46 -2.70 10.05
CA GLN A 600 -26.02 -3.10 8.75
C GLN A 600 -25.27 -2.47 7.59
N ARG A 601 -24.80 -1.23 7.73
CA ARG A 601 -24.09 -0.52 6.65
C ARG A 601 -22.75 -1.20 6.32
N SER A 602 -22.02 -1.66 7.32
CA SER A 602 -20.77 -2.40 7.13
C SER A 602 -20.99 -3.71 6.36
N LEU A 603 -22.08 -4.43 6.63
CA LEU A 603 -22.44 -5.65 5.90
C LEU A 603 -22.87 -5.35 4.45
N LEU A 604 -23.63 -4.27 4.22
CA LEU A 604 -23.98 -3.83 2.87
C LEU A 604 -22.73 -3.45 2.06
N MET A 605 -21.76 -2.82 2.70
CA MET A 605 -20.47 -2.54 2.07
C MET A 605 -19.71 -3.83 1.73
N GLY A 606 -19.80 -4.83 2.60
CA GLY A 606 -19.22 -6.15 2.36
C GLY A 606 -19.87 -6.87 1.19
N LEU A 607 -21.19 -6.82 1.07
CA LEU A 607 -21.94 -7.32 -0.09
C LEU A 607 -21.51 -6.63 -1.38
N LEU A 608 -21.48 -5.30 -1.39
CA LEU A 608 -21.07 -4.51 -2.54
C LEU A 608 -19.63 -4.85 -2.95
N GLY A 609 -18.74 -5.05 -1.97
CA GLY A 609 -17.34 -5.41 -2.19
C GLY A 609 -17.09 -6.88 -2.51
N GLY A 610 -18.09 -7.76 -2.40
CA GLY A 610 -17.93 -9.20 -2.58
C GLY A 610 -17.00 -9.85 -1.55
N GLY A 611 -16.91 -9.32 -0.32
CA GLY A 611 -16.02 -9.82 0.72
C GLY A 611 -16.68 -10.79 1.69
N VAL A 612 -15.96 -11.18 2.77
CA VAL A 612 -16.47 -12.07 3.81
C VAL A 612 -16.89 -11.30 5.07
N PRO A 613 -17.93 -11.73 5.80
CA PRO A 613 -18.32 -11.07 7.03
C PRO A 613 -17.43 -11.48 8.21
N GLU A 614 -17.11 -10.51 9.09
CA GLU A 614 -16.68 -10.80 10.45
C GLU A 614 -17.95 -10.97 11.32
N MET A 615 -18.09 -12.11 11.95
CA MET A 615 -19.20 -12.33 12.89
C MET A 615 -19.03 -11.47 14.15
N PRO A 616 -20.12 -11.00 14.76
CA PRO A 616 -20.06 -10.38 16.08
C PRO A 616 -19.37 -11.31 17.10
N ALA A 617 -18.81 -10.70 18.16
CA ALA A 617 -18.16 -11.49 19.23
C ALA A 617 -19.11 -12.58 19.74
N MET A 618 -18.57 -13.78 19.97
CA MET A 618 -19.36 -15.00 20.25
C MET A 618 -20.30 -14.91 21.46
N GLN A 619 -19.99 -14.01 22.39
CA GLN A 619 -20.83 -13.73 23.55
C GLN A 619 -22.04 -12.83 23.27
N ASN A 620 -22.08 -12.18 22.10
CA ASN A 620 -23.16 -11.27 21.75
C ASN A 620 -24.29 -12.03 21.05
N ALA A 621 -25.54 -11.78 21.46
CA ALA A 621 -26.69 -12.23 20.72
C ALA A 621 -26.72 -11.51 19.37
N VAL A 622 -26.91 -12.26 18.28
CA VAL A 622 -27.03 -11.73 16.93
C VAL A 622 -28.48 -11.89 16.50
N ASP A 623 -29.11 -10.81 16.07
CA ASP A 623 -30.48 -10.88 15.55
C ASP A 623 -30.54 -11.63 14.21
N GLU A 624 -31.71 -12.20 13.89
CA GLU A 624 -31.89 -13.03 12.70
C GLU A 624 -31.64 -12.24 11.39
N LYS A 625 -31.97 -10.96 11.37
CA LYS A 625 -31.72 -10.12 10.19
C LYS A 625 -30.22 -9.97 9.91
N THR A 626 -29.42 -9.73 10.93
CA THR A 626 -27.97 -9.67 10.84
C THR A 626 -27.40 -11.02 10.44
N MET A 627 -27.90 -12.13 11.00
CA MET A 627 -27.47 -13.47 10.62
C MET A 627 -27.80 -13.81 9.18
N GLU A 628 -28.95 -13.36 8.65
CA GLU A 628 -29.31 -13.55 7.25
C GLU A 628 -28.37 -12.78 6.33
N LEU A 629 -28.02 -11.53 6.66
CA LEU A 629 -27.03 -10.75 5.90
C LEU A 629 -25.65 -11.44 5.88
N ILE A 630 -25.23 -12.01 7.01
CA ILE A 630 -23.97 -12.76 7.12
C ILE A 630 -24.02 -13.99 6.20
N ARG A 631 -25.13 -14.76 6.19
CA ARG A 631 -25.30 -15.94 5.30
C ARG A 631 -25.24 -15.52 3.82
N GLN A 632 -25.95 -14.46 3.45
CA GLN A 632 -25.98 -13.98 2.07
C GLN A 632 -24.62 -13.46 1.62
N MET A 633 -23.89 -12.75 2.48
CA MET A 633 -22.56 -12.28 2.18
C MET A 633 -21.57 -13.44 2.01
N ALA A 634 -21.66 -14.48 2.87
CA ALA A 634 -20.85 -15.70 2.74
C ALA A 634 -21.15 -16.45 1.45
N ALA A 635 -22.44 -16.62 1.10
CA ALA A 635 -22.87 -17.27 -0.13
C ALA A 635 -22.48 -16.47 -1.39
N LEU A 636 -22.54 -15.14 -1.34
CA LEU A 636 -22.03 -14.30 -2.41
C LEU A 636 -20.53 -14.51 -2.62
N HIS A 637 -19.74 -14.43 -1.55
CA HIS A 637 -18.29 -14.63 -1.63
C HIS A 637 -17.94 -16.05 -2.10
N GLU A 638 -18.73 -17.07 -1.75
CA GLU A 638 -18.52 -18.42 -2.30
C GLU A 638 -18.68 -18.47 -3.82
N ARG A 639 -19.57 -17.64 -4.39
CA ARG A 639 -19.77 -17.51 -5.85
C ARG A 639 -18.68 -16.67 -6.50
N VAL A 640 -18.36 -15.49 -5.94
CA VAL A 640 -17.53 -14.49 -6.63
C VAL A 640 -16.12 -14.33 -6.09
N GLY A 641 -15.78 -14.93 -4.94
CA GLY A 641 -14.52 -14.67 -4.23
C GLY A 641 -13.24 -15.00 -5.01
N LEU A 642 -13.33 -15.83 -6.06
CA LEU A 642 -12.22 -16.15 -6.97
C LEU A 642 -12.32 -15.40 -8.32
N LEU A 643 -13.25 -14.48 -8.45
CA LEU A 643 -13.53 -13.76 -9.69
C LEU A 643 -13.08 -12.30 -9.59
N GLU A 644 -12.69 -11.74 -10.73
CA GLU A 644 -12.42 -10.31 -10.83
C GLU A 644 -13.71 -9.50 -10.62
N MET A 645 -13.64 -8.41 -9.84
CA MET A 645 -14.64 -7.33 -9.87
C MET A 645 -14.38 -6.49 -11.12
N THR A 646 -15.23 -6.60 -12.13
CA THR A 646 -14.98 -5.99 -13.46
C THR A 646 -15.48 -4.55 -13.56
N LYS A 647 -16.52 -4.19 -12.79
CA LYS A 647 -17.16 -2.88 -12.90
C LYS A 647 -17.72 -2.38 -11.57
N HIS A 648 -17.74 -1.07 -11.42
CA HIS A 648 -18.52 -0.35 -10.41
C HIS A 648 -19.15 0.88 -11.06
N GLU A 649 -20.37 1.22 -10.68
CA GLU A 649 -21.09 2.38 -11.19
C GLU A 649 -22.06 2.94 -10.15
N PHE A 650 -22.22 4.26 -10.14
CA PHE A 650 -23.32 4.92 -9.45
C PHE A 650 -24.53 4.95 -10.38
N LEU A 651 -25.71 4.60 -9.85
CA LEU A 651 -26.97 4.55 -10.60
C LEU A 651 -27.79 5.82 -10.46
N ASP A 652 -27.31 6.76 -9.65
CA ASP A 652 -27.90 8.06 -9.42
C ASP A 652 -26.84 9.18 -9.34
N ASN A 653 -27.28 10.43 -9.38
CA ASN A 653 -26.41 11.60 -9.36
C ASN A 653 -25.99 12.05 -7.95
N ASN A 654 -26.52 11.41 -6.91
CA ASN A 654 -26.23 11.76 -5.51
C ASN A 654 -25.33 10.73 -4.81
N TYR A 655 -24.82 9.74 -5.56
CA TYR A 655 -23.92 8.69 -5.07
C TYR A 655 -24.54 7.83 -3.95
N ARG A 656 -25.87 7.66 -3.96
CA ARG A 656 -26.60 6.92 -2.93
C ARG A 656 -27.03 5.53 -3.38
N LYS A 657 -26.95 5.26 -4.68
CA LYS A 657 -27.26 3.96 -5.25
C LYS A 657 -26.13 3.51 -6.17
N GLU A 658 -25.54 2.39 -5.84
CA GLU A 658 -24.35 1.89 -6.55
C GLU A 658 -24.45 0.40 -6.88
N ARG A 659 -23.70 -0.01 -7.90
CA ARG A 659 -23.68 -1.39 -8.40
C ARG A 659 -22.24 -1.82 -8.67
N THR A 660 -21.91 -3.02 -8.23
CA THR A 660 -20.70 -3.75 -8.66
C THR A 660 -21.07 -4.90 -9.59
N THR A 661 -20.13 -5.28 -10.47
CA THR A 661 -20.26 -6.42 -11.38
C THR A 661 -19.02 -7.28 -11.31
N PHE A 662 -19.19 -8.60 -11.28
CA PHE A 662 -18.13 -9.59 -11.27
C PHE A 662 -17.99 -10.29 -12.62
N ALA A 663 -16.90 -11.01 -12.84
CA ALA A 663 -16.54 -11.58 -14.15
C ALA A 663 -17.53 -12.61 -14.69
N ASP A 664 -18.34 -13.26 -13.84
CA ASP A 664 -19.41 -14.19 -14.23
C ASP A 664 -20.74 -13.49 -14.57
N GLY A 665 -20.77 -12.14 -14.52
CA GLY A 665 -21.98 -11.36 -14.70
C GLY A 665 -22.81 -11.16 -13.43
N THR A 666 -22.41 -11.71 -12.29
CA THR A 666 -23.07 -11.44 -11.01
C THR A 666 -22.99 -9.94 -10.69
N THR A 667 -24.12 -9.35 -10.34
CA THR A 667 -24.20 -7.95 -9.91
C THR A 667 -24.72 -7.83 -8.48
N VAL A 668 -24.20 -6.84 -7.77
CA VAL A 668 -24.70 -6.43 -6.46
C VAL A 668 -25.04 -4.94 -6.51
N THR A 669 -26.30 -4.63 -6.29
CA THR A 669 -26.80 -3.24 -6.19
C THR A 669 -27.11 -2.94 -4.74
N VAL A 670 -26.61 -1.80 -4.24
CA VAL A 670 -26.92 -1.28 -2.88
C VAL A 670 -27.57 0.09 -3.01
N ASP A 671 -28.65 0.29 -2.27
CA ASP A 671 -29.33 1.57 -2.11
C ASP A 671 -29.14 2.03 -0.66
N TRP A 672 -28.36 3.08 -0.47
CA TRP A 672 -27.96 3.58 0.86
C TRP A 672 -29.06 4.40 1.56
N ASP A 673 -30.07 4.85 0.84
CA ASP A 673 -31.17 5.63 1.42
C ASP A 673 -32.21 4.69 2.05
N SER A 674 -32.50 3.59 1.37
CA SER A 674 -33.40 2.55 1.89
C SER A 674 -32.68 1.48 2.73
N ASN A 675 -31.33 1.44 2.75
CA ASN A 675 -30.50 0.37 3.30
C ASN A 675 -30.91 -1.01 2.77
N THR A 676 -31.14 -1.11 1.47
CA THR A 676 -31.49 -2.34 0.76
C THR A 676 -30.43 -2.73 -0.24
N PHE A 677 -30.46 -4.00 -0.66
CA PHE A 677 -29.58 -4.52 -1.69
C PHE A 677 -30.32 -5.51 -2.60
N LYS A 678 -29.72 -5.78 -3.76
CA LYS A 678 -30.17 -6.80 -4.71
C LYS A 678 -28.95 -7.51 -5.29
N ILE A 679 -29.00 -8.83 -5.35
CA ILE A 679 -27.98 -9.67 -6.00
C ILE A 679 -28.64 -10.35 -7.20
N GLU A 680 -28.02 -10.27 -8.38
CA GLU A 680 -28.52 -10.86 -9.62
C GLU A 680 -27.39 -11.64 -10.31
N PRO A 681 -27.65 -12.91 -10.71
CA PRO A 681 -28.84 -13.71 -10.39
C PRO A 681 -28.92 -14.03 -8.88
N GLU A 682 -30.13 -14.30 -8.39
CA GLU A 682 -30.35 -14.62 -6.97
C GLU A 682 -29.44 -15.76 -6.46
N LEU A 683 -29.03 -15.63 -5.19
CA LEU A 683 -28.25 -16.67 -4.52
C LEU A 683 -29.16 -17.86 -4.17
N LYS A 684 -28.70 -19.07 -4.47
CA LYS A 684 -29.31 -20.26 -3.90
C LYS A 684 -28.79 -20.40 -2.46
N THR A 685 -29.49 -19.82 -1.51
CA THR A 685 -29.18 -20.03 -0.09
C THR A 685 -29.64 -21.45 0.29
N SER A 686 -28.72 -22.35 0.59
CA SER A 686 -29.08 -23.59 1.30
C SER A 686 -29.57 -23.18 2.68
N LYS A 687 -30.78 -23.65 3.04
CA LYS A 687 -31.36 -23.47 4.41
C LYS A 687 -30.44 -24.07 5.48
#